data_933016207e9ba7c986e54f2f0b9dd32d
#
_entry.id   933016207e9ba7c986e54f2f0b9dd32d
#
_cell.length_a   1.000
_cell.length_b   1.000
_cell.length_c   1.000
_cell.angle_alpha   90.00
_cell.angle_beta   90.00
_cell.angle_gamma   90.00
#
_symmetry.space_group_name_H-M   'P 1'
#
loop_
_entity.id
_entity.type
_entity.pdbx_description
1 polymer ?
#
loop_
_entity_poly.entity_id
_entity_poly.type
_entity_poly.pdbx_seq_one_letter_code
_entity_poly.pdbx_strand_id
1 'polypeptide(L)'
;MADGKYPFLEYIEEPDKEKKYKKASDCGWYDPHNNFLIGDSGGFLLNIRPGKFVNTELFNEAARTYQATGKYTQFKVDSIPHRQFRRRECDRRRNGFSAPCWQNPDGSIEDVWITGGHYNFLNYTRMERTDESSVIVTEHGATAKKIYSFPSFIDAQFWTWQIIEFCRRNGLHLIIDKTRRGGFSYIMAADSSNEVNLSKHKVVIHVAADNKYLIKQGGLSDFAVNNLKFFEEKTPFKRGIFSPTTDSFKLGYRMKNGVEADDSWSSSLLSVSANNNPDCAIGKDAVTIKVEELSTMQNFDEFMNVTEPTMTVGTRTTGTLMAWGTATAANMQIFEQNFYNPRAFRFMAFENVFDNDARNEVCGFFKSYAWGLEGEIDGVKGFDENGNSNLRIGLQLAARERIEKKKTAKTFAEYLNYLGQRALFPAESFSSASENIFSSEALNKFEDKLRVDNSYKFYTDGELFEDGSKKIYFKSNARIRIENPDIKTYDYIQGVPRRGNEDPHGCIRVWFAPEYEETYINDRLIRSILPGTYVAVYDPVGIDKDKKEITDRHSHNSIFVVEMPRERNGFKPKLCAAYYGRTERLEEADEKFYRLCKWYNCIGTGLVEINRGETVSNFRKWKATKYLGYEPLYVWDSAVKEKVSTSYGYNIGSGPKKLDGLRLLKEFLYEVIGKNEFGEDIYVFERFLDYQTILELKKFNAEGNFDRISSLILLGIYWKSIDIKGKRELASRKKVTEENDKTDIFNRQWF
;
A
#
# COMPACT_ATOMS: atom_id res chain seq x y z
N MET A 1 0.56 7.47 32.15
CA MET A 1 -0.76 7.76 32.76
C MET A 1 -1.23 9.10 32.24
N ALA A 2 -2.42 9.14 31.76
CA ALA A 2 -3.02 10.37 31.22
C ALA A 2 -3.05 11.46 32.29
N ASP A 3 -2.36 12.55 32.04
CA ASP A 3 -2.26 13.75 32.88
C ASP A 3 -3.59 14.51 32.93
N GLY A 4 -4.73 13.95 33.14
CA GLY A 4 -6.03 14.65 33.21
C GLY A 4 -6.34 15.67 32.09
N LYS A 5 -5.35 15.99 31.24
CA LYS A 5 -5.47 16.91 30.12
C LYS A 5 -6.19 16.34 28.90
N TYR A 6 -6.21 15.01 28.79
CA TYR A 6 -6.83 14.29 27.66
C TYR A 6 -7.89 13.32 28.17
N PRO A 7 -8.94 13.79 28.87
CA PRO A 7 -9.93 12.91 29.50
C PRO A 7 -10.72 12.07 28.51
N PHE A 8 -10.65 12.41 27.22
CA PHE A 8 -11.39 11.76 26.13
C PHE A 8 -10.52 10.88 25.23
N LEU A 9 -9.20 10.85 25.47
CA LEU A 9 -8.25 10.06 24.69
C LEU A 9 -7.63 8.98 25.58
N GLU A 10 -7.93 7.73 25.28
CA GLU A 10 -7.32 6.57 25.91
C GLU A 10 -6.21 6.04 25.00
N TYR A 11 -4.98 5.98 25.53
CA TYR A 11 -3.83 5.37 24.84
C TYR A 11 -3.55 4.01 25.46
N ILE A 12 -3.50 2.99 24.59
CA ILE A 12 -3.24 1.61 24.99
C ILE A 12 -1.89 1.19 24.41
N GLU A 13 -0.91 0.94 25.30
CA GLU A 13 0.43 0.47 24.90
C GLU A 13 0.38 -0.93 24.29
N GLU A 14 -0.41 -1.82 24.90
CA GLU A 14 -0.66 -3.16 24.40
C GLU A 14 -2.16 -3.43 24.36
N PRO A 15 -2.69 -3.97 23.24
CA PRO A 15 -4.08 -4.36 23.17
C PRO A 15 -4.39 -5.44 24.19
N ASP A 16 -5.46 -5.26 24.95
CA ASP A 16 -5.98 -6.30 25.84
C ASP A 16 -6.58 -7.42 25.01
N LYS A 17 -5.87 -8.54 24.90
CA LYS A 17 -6.29 -9.71 24.10
C LYS A 17 -7.56 -10.39 24.60
N GLU A 18 -7.95 -10.17 25.85
CA GLU A 18 -9.15 -10.73 26.43
C GLU A 18 -10.38 -9.82 26.17
N LYS A 19 -10.15 -8.55 25.89
CA LYS A 19 -11.22 -7.59 25.61
C LYS A 19 -11.73 -7.75 24.19
N LYS A 20 -12.97 -8.15 24.03
CA LYS A 20 -13.63 -8.19 22.74
C LYS A 20 -14.01 -6.77 22.32
N TYR A 21 -13.29 -6.20 21.37
CA TYR A 21 -13.61 -4.92 20.77
C TYR A 21 -14.71 -5.09 19.73
N LYS A 22 -15.67 -4.18 19.73
CA LYS A 22 -16.68 -4.10 18.68
C LYS A 22 -16.02 -3.50 17.43
N LYS A 23 -15.80 -4.32 16.43
CA LYS A 23 -15.39 -3.87 15.10
C LYS A 23 -16.58 -3.29 14.33
N ALA A 24 -16.32 -2.48 13.30
CA ALA A 24 -17.36 -1.88 12.49
C ALA A 24 -18.34 -2.91 11.91
N SER A 25 -17.83 -4.08 11.47
CA SER A 25 -18.64 -5.20 10.99
C SER A 25 -19.52 -5.83 12.08
N ASP A 26 -18.99 -5.99 13.29
CA ASP A 26 -19.70 -6.62 14.41
C ASP A 26 -20.83 -5.71 14.92
N CYS A 27 -20.69 -4.41 14.70
CA CYS A 27 -21.71 -3.41 15.04
C CYS A 27 -22.74 -3.19 13.93
N GLY A 28 -22.58 -3.84 12.76
CA GLY A 28 -23.43 -3.57 11.62
C GLY A 28 -23.30 -2.16 11.07
N TRP A 29 -22.18 -1.50 11.30
CA TRP A 29 -21.99 -0.10 10.89
C TRP A 29 -21.80 0.06 9.39
N TYR A 30 -21.36 -0.98 8.73
CA TYR A 30 -21.12 -0.99 7.31
C TYR A 30 -21.66 -2.25 6.67
N ASP A 31 -22.64 -2.09 5.81
CA ASP A 31 -23.10 -3.12 4.88
C ASP A 31 -22.66 -2.73 3.47
N PRO A 32 -21.79 -3.52 2.82
CA PRO A 32 -21.37 -3.26 1.45
C PRO A 32 -22.52 -3.30 0.43
N HIS A 33 -23.70 -3.78 0.82
CA HIS A 33 -24.89 -3.89 -0.03
C HIS A 33 -25.93 -2.79 0.18
N ASN A 34 -25.62 -1.71 0.92
CA ASN A 34 -26.41 -0.49 1.09
C ASN A 34 -27.20 -0.33 2.39
N ASN A 35 -27.07 -1.22 3.35
CA ASN A 35 -27.69 -1.05 4.65
C ASN A 35 -26.63 -0.63 5.67
N PHE A 36 -26.75 0.58 6.20
CA PHE A 36 -25.89 1.05 7.28
C PHE A 36 -26.62 0.94 8.59
N LEU A 37 -26.17 0.02 9.42
CA LEU A 37 -26.58 -0.05 10.81
C LEU A 37 -25.47 0.59 11.63
N ILE A 38 -25.82 1.57 12.45
CA ILE A 38 -24.87 2.33 13.25
C ILE A 38 -25.19 2.11 14.70
N GLY A 39 -24.19 1.67 15.46
CA GLY A 39 -24.25 1.72 16.91
C GLY A 39 -24.32 3.17 17.42
N ASP A 40 -24.96 3.37 18.57
CA ASP A 40 -25.24 4.70 19.11
C ASP A 40 -24.01 5.49 19.57
N SER A 41 -22.82 4.89 19.60
CA SER A 41 -21.60 5.55 20.05
C SER A 41 -20.72 5.98 18.89
N GLY A 42 -20.51 7.27 18.75
CA GLY A 42 -19.44 7.83 17.91
C GLY A 42 -18.02 7.48 18.40
N GLY A 43 -17.89 6.64 19.43
CA GLY A 43 -16.65 6.30 20.11
C GLY A 43 -15.78 5.25 19.45
N PHE A 44 -16.19 4.70 18.33
CA PHE A 44 -15.45 3.63 17.65
C PHE A 44 -14.05 4.03 17.19
N LEU A 45 -13.83 5.32 16.94
CA LEU A 45 -12.55 5.80 16.38
C LEU A 45 -11.45 5.92 17.42
N LEU A 46 -11.80 6.32 18.66
CA LEU A 46 -10.81 6.69 19.68
C LEU A 46 -11.30 6.42 21.10
N ASN A 47 -12.24 5.52 21.33
CA ASN A 47 -12.90 5.35 22.63
C ASN A 47 -13.45 6.66 23.23
N ILE A 48 -13.96 7.53 22.37
CA ILE A 48 -14.49 8.83 22.77
C ILE A 48 -15.79 8.61 23.54
N ARG A 49 -15.90 9.21 24.72
CA ARG A 49 -17.15 9.17 25.49
C ARG A 49 -18.29 9.88 24.74
N PRO A 50 -19.55 9.47 24.92
CA PRO A 50 -20.71 10.15 24.34
C PRO A 50 -20.82 11.61 24.82
N GLY A 51 -21.18 12.50 23.91
CA GLY A 51 -21.38 13.92 24.16
C GLY A 51 -21.22 14.72 22.87
N LYS A 52 -21.27 16.03 22.96
CA LYS A 52 -21.11 16.94 21.83
C LYS A 52 -20.49 18.27 22.26
N PHE A 53 -19.81 18.90 21.30
CA PHE A 53 -19.33 20.26 21.49
C PHE A 53 -20.48 21.27 21.39
N VAL A 54 -20.49 22.19 22.32
CA VAL A 54 -21.38 23.34 22.34
C VAL A 54 -20.56 24.62 22.57
N ASN A 55 -21.10 25.79 22.29
CA ASN A 55 -20.43 27.08 22.48
C ASN A 55 -19.04 27.13 21.84
N THR A 56 -18.87 26.48 20.67
CA THR A 56 -17.57 26.35 19.96
C THR A 56 -17.03 27.71 19.52
N GLU A 57 -17.84 28.74 19.50
CA GLU A 57 -17.43 30.14 19.25
C GLU A 57 -16.39 30.67 20.24
N LEU A 58 -16.30 30.12 21.45
CA LEU A 58 -15.25 30.46 22.42
C LEU A 58 -13.85 30.09 21.92
N PHE A 59 -13.76 29.08 21.06
CA PHE A 59 -12.47 28.60 20.52
C PHE A 59 -11.91 29.49 19.43
N ASN A 60 -12.72 30.32 18.77
CA ASN A 60 -12.29 31.22 17.67
C ASN A 60 -12.54 32.71 17.96
N GLU A 61 -12.64 33.09 19.23
CA GLU A 61 -12.92 34.47 19.68
C GLU A 61 -11.97 35.51 19.06
N ALA A 62 -10.65 35.22 19.00
CA ALA A 62 -9.67 36.13 18.45
C ALA A 62 -9.83 36.34 16.92
N ALA A 63 -10.17 35.28 16.19
CA ALA A 63 -10.49 35.37 14.76
C ALA A 63 -11.73 36.21 14.50
N ARG A 64 -12.77 36.02 15.30
CA ARG A 64 -14.00 36.83 15.22
C ARG A 64 -13.74 38.30 15.49
N THR A 65 -12.95 38.60 16.53
CA THR A 65 -12.50 39.98 16.81
C THR A 65 -11.78 40.60 15.62
N TYR A 66 -10.86 39.85 15.02
CA TYR A 66 -10.14 40.31 13.84
C TYR A 66 -11.06 40.51 12.62
N GLN A 67 -11.99 39.60 12.38
CA GLN A 67 -12.96 39.71 11.29
C GLN A 67 -13.86 40.96 11.45
N ALA A 68 -14.29 41.24 12.68
CA ALA A 68 -15.14 42.37 12.96
C ALA A 68 -14.42 43.72 12.91
N THR A 69 -13.14 43.78 13.31
CA THR A 69 -12.43 45.05 13.52
C THR A 69 -11.20 45.25 12.64
N GLY A 70 -10.76 44.23 11.91
CA GLY A 70 -9.50 44.23 11.17
C GLY A 70 -8.23 44.17 12.04
N LYS A 71 -8.39 44.01 13.35
CA LYS A 71 -7.29 43.99 14.33
C LYS A 71 -7.55 42.99 15.44
N TYR A 72 -6.50 42.34 15.95
CA TYR A 72 -6.58 41.45 17.10
C TYR A 72 -6.73 42.17 18.44
N THR A 73 -6.32 43.43 18.50
CA THR A 73 -6.44 44.27 19.70
C THR A 73 -6.47 45.75 19.30
N GLN A 74 -7.18 46.55 20.10
CA GLN A 74 -7.24 47.99 19.98
C GLN A 74 -6.17 48.70 20.83
N PHE A 75 -5.40 47.99 21.66
CA PHE A 75 -4.40 48.58 22.50
C PHE A 75 -3.25 49.16 21.67
N LYS A 76 -2.74 50.33 22.09
CA LYS A 76 -1.60 50.96 21.45
C LYS A 76 -0.40 49.99 21.51
N VAL A 77 0.29 49.82 20.39
CA VAL A 77 1.51 48.99 20.29
C VAL A 77 2.49 49.37 21.38
N ASP A 78 3.10 48.38 22.02
CA ASP A 78 4.08 48.50 23.14
C ASP A 78 3.55 49.10 24.45
N SER A 79 2.25 49.42 24.54
CA SER A 79 1.63 49.74 25.84
C SER A 79 1.57 48.49 26.76
N ILE A 80 1.43 48.73 28.07
CA ILE A 80 1.30 47.62 29.05
C ILE A 80 0.14 46.67 28.67
N PRO A 81 -1.08 47.17 28.37
CA PRO A 81 -2.16 46.28 27.95
C PRO A 81 -1.88 45.50 26.68
N HIS A 82 -1.17 46.12 25.70
CA HIS A 82 -0.76 45.40 24.47
C HIS A 82 0.23 44.26 24.77
N ARG A 83 1.21 44.50 25.65
CA ARG A 83 2.18 43.46 26.05
C ARG A 83 1.52 42.33 26.85
N GLN A 84 0.54 42.64 27.72
CA GLN A 84 -0.24 41.67 28.47
C GLN A 84 -1.09 40.84 27.53
N PHE A 85 -1.78 41.45 26.56
CA PHE A 85 -2.52 40.75 25.52
C PHE A 85 -1.61 39.78 24.74
N ARG A 86 -0.48 40.28 24.22
CA ARG A 86 0.48 39.49 23.49
C ARG A 86 1.00 38.31 24.31
N ARG A 87 1.30 38.49 25.58
CA ARG A 87 1.75 37.41 26.47
C ARG A 87 0.66 36.35 26.66
N ARG A 88 -0.54 36.77 26.95
CA ARG A 88 -1.71 35.83 27.10
C ARG A 88 -1.95 35.00 25.84
N GLU A 89 -1.95 35.63 24.68
CA GLU A 89 -2.18 34.94 23.43
C GLU A 89 -1.02 34.00 23.06
N CYS A 90 0.21 34.37 23.30
CA CYS A 90 1.38 33.48 23.15
C CYS A 90 1.28 32.28 24.11
N ASP A 91 0.78 32.49 25.31
CA ASP A 91 0.57 31.42 26.30
C ASP A 91 -0.53 30.46 25.86
N ARG A 92 -1.66 30.96 25.42
CA ARG A 92 -2.77 30.16 24.86
C ARG A 92 -2.32 29.33 23.64
N ARG A 93 -1.54 29.93 22.73
CA ARG A 93 -1.00 29.25 21.55
C ARG A 93 0.06 28.19 21.89
N ARG A 94 0.74 28.29 23.02
CA ARG A 94 1.76 27.34 23.47
C ARG A 94 1.16 26.24 24.33
N ASN A 95 0.38 26.61 25.32
CA ASN A 95 -0.07 25.71 26.39
C ASN A 95 -1.52 25.26 26.25
N GLY A 96 -2.34 25.93 25.43
CA GLY A 96 -3.78 25.67 25.37
C GLY A 96 -4.54 26.29 26.56
N PHE A 97 -5.81 26.00 26.67
CA PHE A 97 -6.68 26.42 27.77
C PHE A 97 -7.94 25.54 27.84
N SER A 98 -8.64 25.56 28.98
CA SER A 98 -9.95 24.90 29.15
C SER A 98 -11.09 25.87 28.93
N ALA A 99 -12.20 25.37 28.38
CA ALA A 99 -13.46 26.12 28.21
C ALA A 99 -14.68 25.21 28.37
N PRO A 100 -15.83 25.73 28.92
CA PRO A 100 -17.04 24.95 29.18
C PRO A 100 -17.78 24.67 27.86
N CYS A 101 -17.34 23.67 27.11
CA CYS A 101 -17.82 23.40 25.76
C CYS A 101 -18.17 21.94 25.47
N TRP A 102 -18.14 21.04 26.46
CA TRP A 102 -18.57 19.66 26.26
C TRP A 102 -19.89 19.40 26.96
N GLN A 103 -20.93 19.07 26.19
CA GLN A 103 -22.23 18.70 26.72
C GLN A 103 -22.37 17.19 26.79
N ASN A 104 -22.54 16.66 28.00
CA ASN A 104 -22.80 15.25 28.24
C ASN A 104 -24.26 14.86 27.84
N PRO A 105 -24.56 13.57 27.73
CA PRO A 105 -25.90 13.09 27.41
C PRO A 105 -26.98 13.53 28.42
N ASP A 106 -26.60 13.77 29.67
CA ASP A 106 -27.48 14.28 30.73
C ASP A 106 -27.73 15.79 30.65
N GLY A 107 -27.11 16.48 29.69
CA GLY A 107 -27.20 17.92 29.49
C GLY A 107 -26.21 18.75 30.31
N SER A 108 -25.43 18.16 31.20
CA SER A 108 -24.38 18.86 31.93
C SER A 108 -23.28 19.34 31.01
N ILE A 109 -22.70 20.52 31.32
CA ILE A 109 -21.59 21.08 30.52
C ILE A 109 -20.29 20.98 31.32
N GLU A 110 -19.25 20.46 30.68
CA GLU A 110 -17.93 20.33 31.24
C GLU A 110 -16.91 21.14 30.47
N ASP A 111 -15.82 21.46 31.16
CA ASP A 111 -14.66 22.09 30.56
C ASP A 111 -13.91 21.10 29.63
N VAL A 112 -13.56 21.60 28.45
CA VAL A 112 -12.79 20.88 27.47
C VAL A 112 -11.46 21.59 27.28
N TRP A 113 -10.38 20.78 27.22
CA TRP A 113 -9.06 21.26 26.89
C TRP A 113 -8.92 21.48 25.39
N ILE A 114 -8.68 22.73 24.97
CA ILE A 114 -8.25 23.06 23.61
C ILE A 114 -6.73 23.19 23.58
N THR A 115 -6.08 22.44 22.69
CA THR A 115 -4.62 22.49 22.55
C THR A 115 -4.15 23.83 21.97
N GLY A 116 -2.94 24.23 22.28
CA GLY A 116 -2.39 25.49 21.77
C GLY A 116 -2.27 25.52 20.24
N GLY A 117 -1.96 24.40 19.61
CA GLY A 117 -1.95 24.25 18.15
C GLY A 117 -3.33 24.45 17.53
N HIS A 118 -4.38 23.84 18.12
CA HIS A 118 -5.74 24.03 17.64
C HIS A 118 -6.22 25.47 17.80
N TYR A 119 -5.95 26.07 18.96
CA TYR A 119 -6.25 27.49 19.17
C TYR A 119 -5.56 28.40 18.14
N ASN A 120 -4.28 28.16 17.86
CA ASN A 120 -3.57 28.86 16.80
C ASN A 120 -4.24 28.66 15.43
N PHE A 121 -4.60 27.41 15.10
CA PHE A 121 -5.26 27.08 13.83
C PHE A 121 -6.56 27.85 13.64
N LEU A 122 -7.43 27.88 14.63
CA LEU A 122 -8.72 28.54 14.52
C LEU A 122 -8.64 30.08 14.49
N ASN A 123 -7.59 30.67 15.10
CA ASN A 123 -7.53 32.11 15.34
C ASN A 123 -6.50 32.87 14.51
N TYR A 124 -5.41 32.20 14.11
CA TYR A 124 -4.24 32.91 13.55
C TYR A 124 -3.80 32.35 12.19
N THR A 125 -4.47 31.34 11.65
CA THR A 125 -4.18 30.84 10.32
C THR A 125 -5.36 31.02 9.37
N ARG A 126 -5.09 31.02 8.08
CA ARG A 126 -6.13 31.19 7.07
C ARG A 126 -6.08 30.05 6.06
N MET A 127 -7.23 29.61 5.63
CA MET A 127 -7.42 28.59 4.61
C MET A 127 -8.01 29.21 3.35
N GLU A 128 -7.56 28.75 2.19
CA GLU A 128 -8.21 29.06 0.93
C GLU A 128 -9.52 28.28 0.83
N ARG A 129 -10.61 28.99 0.61
CA ARG A 129 -11.94 28.42 0.39
C ARG A 129 -12.58 28.97 -0.86
N THR A 130 -13.46 28.20 -1.45
CA THR A 130 -14.32 28.68 -2.54
C THR A 130 -15.41 29.57 -1.93
N ASP A 131 -15.57 30.76 -2.46
CA ASP A 131 -16.69 31.65 -2.07
C ASP A 131 -17.92 31.19 -2.83
N GLU A 132 -18.79 30.44 -2.16
CA GLU A 132 -20.02 29.91 -2.73
C GLU A 132 -20.98 31.01 -3.23
N SER A 133 -20.94 32.18 -2.61
CA SER A 133 -21.73 33.32 -3.04
C SER A 133 -21.28 33.91 -4.38
N SER A 134 -20.06 33.60 -4.80
CA SER A 134 -19.42 34.04 -6.05
C SER A 134 -19.52 33.01 -7.19
N VAL A 135 -20.24 31.91 -7.00
CA VAL A 135 -20.36 30.86 -8.02
C VAL A 135 -21.16 31.40 -9.23
N ILE A 136 -20.49 31.45 -10.35
CA ILE A 136 -21.11 31.79 -11.66
C ILE A 136 -21.10 30.51 -12.51
N VAL A 137 -22.27 30.04 -12.87
CA VAL A 137 -22.44 28.92 -13.78
C VAL A 137 -22.57 29.48 -15.22
N THR A 138 -21.69 29.03 -16.10
CA THR A 138 -21.67 29.38 -17.52
C THR A 138 -21.82 28.11 -18.37
N GLU A 139 -22.07 28.27 -19.67
CA GLU A 139 -22.11 27.13 -20.62
C GLU A 139 -20.78 26.34 -20.65
N HIS A 140 -19.68 26.95 -20.23
CA HIS A 140 -18.35 26.32 -20.16
C HIS A 140 -17.97 25.78 -18.77
N GLY A 141 -18.89 25.80 -17.82
CA GLY A 141 -18.68 25.30 -16.43
C GLY A 141 -18.93 26.36 -15.37
N ALA A 142 -18.75 25.94 -14.10
CA ALA A 142 -18.90 26.82 -12.95
C ALA A 142 -17.53 27.42 -12.57
N THR A 143 -17.48 28.73 -12.37
CA THR A 143 -16.33 29.44 -11.80
C THR A 143 -16.72 30.05 -10.47
N ALA A 144 -15.81 30.05 -9.50
CA ALA A 144 -16.00 30.64 -8.20
C ALA A 144 -14.75 31.36 -7.71
N LYS A 145 -14.93 32.46 -7.01
CA LYS A 145 -13.82 33.20 -6.40
C LYS A 145 -13.27 32.41 -5.22
N LYS A 146 -11.95 32.41 -5.13
CA LYS A 146 -11.27 31.90 -3.94
C LYS A 146 -11.04 33.01 -2.93
N ILE A 147 -11.32 32.73 -1.68
CA ILE A 147 -11.14 33.63 -0.54
C ILE A 147 -10.31 32.95 0.56
N TYR A 148 -9.60 33.76 1.33
CA TYR A 148 -8.89 33.29 2.52
C TYR A 148 -9.73 33.60 3.74
N SER A 149 -10.18 32.56 4.46
CA SER A 149 -10.97 32.66 5.68
C SER A 149 -10.31 31.91 6.83
N PHE A 150 -10.69 32.24 8.06
CA PHE A 150 -10.30 31.42 9.22
C PHE A 150 -11.00 30.07 9.19
N PRO A 151 -10.36 29.01 9.71
CA PRO A 151 -11.01 27.72 9.89
C PRO A 151 -12.19 27.81 10.85
N SER A 152 -13.22 27.01 10.60
CA SER A 152 -14.28 26.77 11.57
C SER A 152 -13.90 25.61 12.48
N PHE A 153 -14.49 25.53 13.67
CA PHE A 153 -14.32 24.37 14.54
C PHE A 153 -14.93 23.13 13.88
N ILE A 154 -14.18 22.01 13.94
CA ILE A 154 -14.61 20.68 13.48
C ILE A 154 -14.11 19.66 14.49
N ASP A 155 -15.00 18.80 14.98
CA ASP A 155 -14.67 17.76 15.98
C ASP A 155 -13.56 16.81 15.53
N ALA A 156 -13.54 16.38 14.28
CA ALA A 156 -12.47 15.56 13.73
C ALA A 156 -11.09 16.23 13.83
N GLN A 157 -11.03 17.55 13.62
CA GLN A 157 -9.80 18.31 13.76
C GLN A 157 -9.44 18.50 15.24
N PHE A 158 -10.43 18.69 16.12
CA PHE A 158 -10.19 18.75 17.56
C PHE A 158 -9.47 17.49 18.05
N TRP A 159 -9.95 16.30 17.70
CA TRP A 159 -9.34 15.04 18.09
C TRP A 159 -7.94 14.87 17.48
N THR A 160 -7.76 15.30 16.24
CA THR A 160 -6.43 15.29 15.60
C THR A 160 -5.43 16.14 16.41
N TRP A 161 -5.81 17.33 16.84
CA TRP A 161 -4.96 18.21 17.65
C TRP A 161 -4.66 17.64 19.05
N GLN A 162 -5.62 16.95 19.67
CA GLN A 162 -5.39 16.23 20.93
C GLN A 162 -4.32 15.14 20.75
N ILE A 163 -4.43 14.36 19.69
CA ILE A 163 -3.45 13.29 19.37
C ILE A 163 -2.06 13.88 19.11
N ILE A 164 -1.94 14.94 18.31
CA ILE A 164 -0.68 15.63 18.04
C ILE A 164 0.00 16.07 19.34
N GLU A 165 -0.74 16.73 20.23
CA GLU A 165 -0.17 17.17 21.50
C GLU A 165 0.21 16.00 22.41
N PHE A 166 -0.62 14.95 22.46
CA PHE A 166 -0.34 13.74 23.22
C PHE A 166 0.96 13.07 22.73
N CYS A 167 1.12 12.88 21.41
CA CYS A 167 2.33 12.31 20.83
C CYS A 167 3.58 13.10 21.23
N ARG A 168 3.55 14.43 21.13
CA ARG A 168 4.67 15.30 21.52
C ARG A 168 5.06 15.13 22.98
N ARG A 169 4.07 15.08 23.88
CA ARG A 169 4.33 14.98 25.34
C ARG A 169 4.90 13.63 25.73
N ASN A 170 4.56 12.58 24.97
CA ASN A 170 4.99 11.21 25.27
C ASN A 170 6.17 10.74 24.40
N GLY A 171 6.74 11.61 23.55
CA GLY A 171 7.84 11.26 22.65
C GLY A 171 7.48 10.19 21.64
N LEU A 172 6.23 10.18 21.17
CA LEU A 172 5.71 9.29 20.15
C LEU A 172 5.67 10.01 18.80
N HIS A 173 5.82 9.27 17.73
CA HIS A 173 5.56 9.71 16.37
C HIS A 173 4.10 9.48 15.99
N LEU A 174 3.65 10.04 14.87
CA LEU A 174 2.26 9.90 14.43
C LEU A 174 2.21 9.57 12.94
N ILE A 175 1.56 8.45 12.60
CA ILE A 175 1.24 8.07 11.23
C ILE A 175 -0.28 8.14 11.01
N ILE A 176 -0.69 8.79 9.91
CA ILE A 176 -2.11 9.09 9.66
C ILE A 176 -2.51 8.64 8.26
N ASP A 177 -3.48 7.74 8.18
CA ASP A 177 -4.22 7.51 6.94
C ASP A 177 -5.42 8.45 6.88
N LYS A 178 -5.40 9.33 5.89
CA LYS A 178 -6.43 10.36 5.72
C LYS A 178 -7.19 10.18 4.42
N THR A 179 -8.47 10.48 4.45
CA THR A 179 -9.25 10.67 3.23
C THR A 179 -8.97 12.04 2.61
N ARG A 180 -9.21 12.17 1.31
CA ARG A 180 -9.05 13.46 0.62
C ARG A 180 -9.94 14.54 1.21
N ARG A 181 -9.51 15.79 1.14
CA ARG A 181 -10.19 17.00 1.65
C ARG A 181 -10.34 17.09 3.18
N GLY A 182 -9.60 16.31 3.95
CA GLY A 182 -9.60 16.39 5.42
C GLY A 182 -8.90 17.61 6.02
N GLY A 183 -8.28 18.47 5.21
CA GLY A 183 -7.60 19.69 5.69
C GLY A 183 -6.26 19.45 6.40
N PHE A 184 -5.69 18.23 6.33
CA PHE A 184 -4.48 17.88 7.08
C PHE A 184 -3.26 18.71 6.74
N SER A 185 -3.03 19.05 5.47
CA SER A 185 -1.91 19.93 5.09
C SER A 185 -2.03 21.31 5.72
N TYR A 186 -3.25 21.85 5.88
CA TYR A 186 -3.49 23.11 6.63
C TYR A 186 -3.22 22.96 8.13
N ILE A 187 -3.68 21.84 8.75
CA ILE A 187 -3.40 21.54 10.16
C ILE A 187 -1.90 21.49 10.41
N MET A 188 -1.18 20.74 9.60
CA MET A 188 0.26 20.56 9.77
C MET A 188 1.06 21.83 9.45
N ALA A 189 0.62 22.61 8.49
CA ALA A 189 1.20 23.93 8.19
C ALA A 189 0.97 24.93 9.34
N ALA A 190 -0.22 24.93 9.92
CA ALA A 190 -0.56 25.74 11.09
C ALA A 190 0.28 25.36 12.30
N ASP A 191 0.48 24.08 12.52
CA ASP A 191 1.31 23.54 13.57
C ASP A 191 2.78 23.96 13.41
N SER A 192 3.34 23.77 12.21
CA SER A 192 4.72 24.19 11.89
C SER A 192 4.94 25.68 12.07
N SER A 193 4.03 26.49 11.55
CA SER A 193 4.12 27.95 11.69
C SER A 193 4.00 28.41 13.15
N ASN A 194 3.18 27.72 13.96
CA ASN A 194 3.06 27.98 15.39
C ASN A 194 4.36 27.68 16.14
N GLU A 195 4.97 26.53 15.89
CA GLU A 195 6.23 26.14 16.52
C GLU A 195 7.37 27.10 16.19
N VAL A 196 7.56 27.41 14.91
CA VAL A 196 8.61 28.32 14.43
C VAL A 196 8.42 29.72 15.01
N ASN A 197 7.17 30.19 15.14
CA ASN A 197 6.88 31.52 15.68
C ASN A 197 6.97 31.61 17.21
N LEU A 198 6.69 30.54 17.95
CA LEU A 198 6.68 30.55 19.42
C LEU A 198 8.00 30.23 20.09
N SER A 199 8.94 29.61 19.40
CA SER A 199 10.19 29.12 19.96
C SER A 199 11.39 29.68 19.22
N LYS A 200 12.44 30.08 19.94
CA LYS A 200 13.74 30.44 19.37
C LYS A 200 14.54 29.21 18.96
N HIS A 201 15.38 29.34 17.95
CA HIS A 201 16.31 28.31 17.48
C HIS A 201 15.64 27.00 17.13
N LYS A 202 14.36 27.06 16.69
CA LYS A 202 13.56 25.87 16.34
C LYS A 202 13.73 25.55 14.85
N VAL A 203 13.97 24.29 14.55
CA VAL A 203 14.01 23.81 13.18
C VAL A 203 12.84 22.85 12.95
N VAL A 204 11.99 23.17 11.99
CA VAL A 204 10.92 22.31 11.51
C VAL A 204 11.25 21.90 10.08
N ILE A 205 11.21 20.61 9.78
CA ILE A 205 11.51 20.07 8.45
C ILE A 205 10.25 19.51 7.84
N HIS A 206 9.92 20.00 6.66
CA HIS A 206 8.90 19.41 5.81
C HIS A 206 9.56 18.48 4.79
N VAL A 207 9.05 17.26 4.69
CA VAL A 207 9.56 16.18 3.84
C VAL A 207 8.44 15.69 2.92
N ALA A 208 8.76 15.43 1.68
CA ALA A 208 7.89 14.70 0.76
C ALA A 208 8.73 13.95 -0.29
N ALA A 209 8.10 13.08 -1.03
CA ALA A 209 8.75 12.42 -2.17
C ALA A 209 9.27 13.41 -3.22
N ASP A 210 8.50 14.47 -3.47
CA ASP A 210 8.80 15.49 -4.49
C ASP A 210 8.48 16.89 -3.94
N ASN A 211 9.32 17.85 -4.26
CA ASN A 211 9.15 19.26 -3.89
C ASN A 211 7.82 19.89 -4.33
N LYS A 212 7.15 19.32 -5.33
CA LYS A 212 5.83 19.80 -5.76
C LYS A 212 4.78 19.75 -4.65
N TYR A 213 4.89 18.80 -3.71
CA TYR A 213 3.99 18.69 -2.56
C TYR A 213 4.31 19.68 -1.43
N LEU A 214 5.50 20.27 -1.46
CA LEU A 214 5.98 21.17 -0.41
C LEU A 214 5.94 22.65 -0.82
N ILE A 215 6.71 23.03 -1.83
CA ILE A 215 7.03 24.43 -2.12
C ILE A 215 6.19 25.07 -3.24
N LYS A 216 5.51 24.26 -4.08
CA LYS A 216 4.59 24.82 -5.08
C LYS A 216 3.35 25.38 -4.39
N GLN A 217 2.66 26.29 -5.07
CA GLN A 217 1.40 26.86 -4.60
C GLN A 217 0.42 25.75 -4.20
N GLY A 218 -0.05 25.80 -2.96
CA GLY A 218 -0.91 24.76 -2.38
C GLY A 218 -0.16 23.60 -1.72
N GLY A 219 1.17 23.64 -1.65
CA GLY A 219 1.98 22.68 -0.90
C GLY A 219 2.09 23.01 0.59
N LEU A 220 2.57 22.04 1.37
CA LEU A 220 2.64 22.15 2.82
C LEU A 220 3.45 23.37 3.30
N SER A 221 4.62 23.56 2.71
CA SER A 221 5.51 24.67 3.08
C SER A 221 4.98 26.02 2.60
N ASP A 222 4.32 26.04 1.45
CA ASP A 222 3.65 27.25 0.96
C ASP A 222 2.58 27.72 1.96
N PHE A 223 1.74 26.82 2.46
CA PHE A 223 0.75 27.16 3.49
C PHE A 223 1.39 27.65 4.79
N ALA A 224 2.46 26.99 5.26
CA ALA A 224 3.13 27.38 6.49
C ALA A 224 3.81 28.74 6.36
N VAL A 225 4.46 29.02 5.24
CA VAL A 225 5.09 30.31 4.94
C VAL A 225 4.04 31.42 4.83
N ASN A 226 2.90 31.15 4.22
CA ASN A 226 1.80 32.12 4.15
C ASN A 226 1.25 32.45 5.55
N ASN A 227 1.16 31.47 6.46
CA ASN A 227 0.81 31.71 7.85
C ASN A 227 1.89 32.57 8.56
N LEU A 228 3.17 32.29 8.37
CA LEU A 228 4.27 33.09 8.96
C LEU A 228 4.28 34.53 8.45
N LYS A 229 4.04 34.75 7.16
CA LYS A 229 3.87 36.09 6.58
C LYS A 229 2.67 36.82 7.19
N PHE A 230 1.53 36.10 7.36
CA PHE A 230 0.35 36.66 8.01
C PHE A 230 0.66 37.07 9.47
N PHE A 231 1.43 36.22 10.21
CA PHE A 231 1.84 36.58 11.57
C PHE A 231 2.68 37.88 11.58
N GLU A 232 3.61 38.05 10.65
CA GLU A 232 4.44 39.26 10.56
C GLU A 232 3.65 40.51 10.16
N GLU A 233 2.68 40.38 9.29
CA GLU A 233 1.95 41.51 8.73
C GLU A 233 0.77 41.97 9.61
N LYS A 234 0.01 41.00 10.12
CA LYS A 234 -1.36 41.22 10.65
C LYS A 234 -1.52 40.92 12.13
N THR A 235 -0.53 40.32 12.79
CA THR A 235 -0.65 39.93 14.20
C THR A 235 0.39 40.65 15.09
N PRO A 236 0.20 40.65 16.41
CA PRO A 236 1.20 41.20 17.34
C PRO A 236 2.40 40.27 17.59
N PHE A 237 2.55 39.15 16.81
CA PHE A 237 3.59 38.15 17.04
C PHE A 237 4.79 38.23 16.11
N LYS A 238 5.12 39.40 15.64
CA LYS A 238 6.24 39.67 14.75
C LYS A 238 7.57 39.17 15.30
N ARG A 239 8.36 38.51 14.45
CA ARG A 239 9.71 37.99 14.76
C ARG A 239 10.78 38.51 13.79
N GLY A 240 10.38 39.19 12.71
CA GLY A 240 11.21 39.53 11.57
C GLY A 240 11.39 38.34 10.60
N ILE A 241 11.73 38.65 9.36
CA ILE A 241 12.01 37.64 8.32
C ILE A 241 13.47 37.79 7.91
N PHE A 242 14.26 36.74 8.22
CA PHE A 242 15.67 36.70 7.80
C PHE A 242 15.84 36.17 6.40
N SER A 243 15.20 35.01 6.09
CA SER A 243 15.14 34.42 4.73
C SER A 243 13.67 34.16 4.34
N PRO A 244 13.21 34.69 3.19
CA PRO A 244 11.83 34.61 2.76
C PRO A 244 11.55 33.46 1.78
N THR A 245 12.52 32.59 1.48
CA THR A 245 12.31 31.50 0.47
C THR A 245 11.46 30.38 1.04
N THR A 246 10.62 29.76 0.21
CA THR A 246 9.68 28.72 0.65
C THR A 246 10.39 27.40 0.99
N ASP A 247 11.54 27.14 0.39
CA ASP A 247 12.37 25.96 0.67
C ASP A 247 13.21 26.12 1.96
N SER A 248 13.52 27.37 2.35
CA SER A 248 14.29 27.68 3.55
C SER A 248 13.85 29.02 4.15
N PHE A 249 12.68 28.98 4.81
CA PHE A 249 12.14 30.18 5.45
C PHE A 249 12.68 30.34 6.88
N LYS A 250 13.28 31.48 7.19
CA LYS A 250 13.88 31.73 8.50
C LYS A 250 13.34 33.01 9.12
N LEU A 251 12.89 32.93 10.36
CA LEU A 251 12.54 34.09 11.20
C LEU A 251 13.79 34.63 11.89
N GLY A 252 13.88 35.96 11.95
CA GLY A 252 14.99 36.67 12.58
C GLY A 252 15.21 38.03 11.96
N TYR A 253 16.24 38.72 12.39
CA TYR A 253 16.60 40.04 11.86
C TYR A 253 18.08 40.16 11.56
N ARG A 254 18.40 41.03 10.61
CA ARG A 254 19.76 41.29 10.14
C ARG A 254 20.34 42.48 10.85
N MET A 255 21.64 42.42 11.17
CA MET A 255 22.44 43.57 11.50
C MET A 255 22.73 44.43 10.24
N LYS A 256 23.26 45.63 10.41
CA LYS A 256 23.60 46.55 9.30
C LYS A 256 24.57 45.93 8.27
N ASN A 257 25.40 44.99 8.70
CA ASN A 257 26.34 44.27 7.83
C ASN A 257 25.70 43.05 7.08
N GLY A 258 24.39 42.86 7.20
CA GLY A 258 23.69 41.77 6.56
C GLY A 258 23.75 40.40 7.29
N VAL A 259 24.53 40.32 8.37
CA VAL A 259 24.64 39.09 9.18
C VAL A 259 23.44 39.02 10.15
N GLU A 260 23.03 37.79 10.50
CA GLU A 260 22.00 37.58 11.52
C GLU A 260 22.51 38.08 12.90
N ALA A 261 21.65 38.76 13.65
CA ALA A 261 22.02 39.22 14.99
C ALA A 261 22.00 38.05 15.99
N ASP A 262 22.91 38.05 16.96
CA ASP A 262 23.07 36.97 17.96
C ASP A 262 21.83 36.77 18.82
N ASP A 263 21.05 37.82 19.07
CA ASP A 263 19.79 37.74 19.81
C ASP A 263 18.55 37.52 18.94
N SER A 264 18.75 37.28 17.64
CA SER A 264 17.70 37.00 16.65
C SER A 264 16.83 35.81 17.06
N TRP A 265 15.65 35.73 16.46
CA TRP A 265 14.72 34.59 16.69
C TRP A 265 15.32 33.29 16.19
N SER A 266 15.98 33.28 15.04
CA SER A 266 16.76 32.19 14.44
C SER A 266 16.03 30.83 14.33
N SER A 267 14.71 30.85 14.10
CA SER A 267 13.94 29.62 13.86
C SER A 267 13.63 29.48 12.38
N SER A 268 13.65 28.25 11.89
CA SER A 268 13.55 27.96 10.46
C SER A 268 12.56 26.85 10.14
N LEU A 269 11.99 26.97 8.93
CA LEU A 269 11.20 25.98 8.26
C LEU A 269 11.98 25.55 7.01
N LEU A 270 12.33 24.27 6.92
CA LEU A 270 13.09 23.71 5.81
C LEU A 270 12.21 22.74 5.02
N SER A 271 12.36 22.75 3.70
CA SER A 271 11.64 21.84 2.79
C SER A 271 12.64 20.96 2.06
N VAL A 272 12.49 19.65 2.15
CA VAL A 272 13.42 18.68 1.56
C VAL A 272 12.67 17.55 0.85
N SER A 273 13.23 17.10 -0.27
CA SER A 273 12.71 15.94 -1.01
C SER A 273 13.51 14.69 -0.67
N ALA A 274 12.84 13.59 -0.35
CA ALA A 274 13.46 12.38 0.15
C ALA A 274 13.63 11.25 -0.88
N ASN A 275 12.95 11.28 -2.03
CA ASN A 275 13.02 10.15 -2.98
C ASN A 275 14.42 9.83 -3.50
N ASN A 276 15.29 10.83 -3.64
CA ASN A 276 16.65 10.65 -4.12
C ASN A 276 17.71 10.80 -3.01
N ASN A 277 17.28 11.10 -1.79
CA ASN A 277 18.17 11.37 -0.67
C ASN A 277 17.45 11.07 0.66
N PRO A 278 17.47 9.81 1.14
CA PRO A 278 16.87 9.44 2.43
C PRO A 278 17.53 10.18 3.61
N ASP A 279 18.79 10.60 3.44
CA ASP A 279 19.58 11.30 4.48
C ASP A 279 19.27 12.80 4.57
N CYS A 280 18.25 13.27 3.87
CA CYS A 280 17.95 14.71 3.72
C CYS A 280 17.69 15.47 5.04
N ALA A 281 17.32 14.77 6.10
CA ALA A 281 17.08 15.35 7.43
C ALA A 281 18.27 15.26 8.40
N ILE A 282 19.34 14.53 8.05
CA ILE A 282 20.51 14.34 8.91
C ILE A 282 21.25 15.66 9.14
N GLY A 283 21.76 15.84 10.38
CA GLY A 283 22.59 16.98 10.76
C GLY A 283 21.87 18.32 10.86
N LYS A 284 20.54 18.32 10.92
CA LYS A 284 19.73 19.53 11.00
C LYS A 284 19.09 19.80 12.37
N ASP A 285 19.44 19.02 13.40
CA ASP A 285 18.91 19.13 14.78
C ASP A 285 17.40 19.38 14.80
N ALA A 286 16.67 18.58 14.03
CA ALA A 286 15.25 18.76 13.84
C ALA A 286 14.47 18.41 15.10
N VAL A 287 13.59 19.29 15.51
CA VAL A 287 12.68 19.02 16.64
C VAL A 287 11.33 18.52 16.15
N THR A 288 10.96 18.85 14.92
CA THR A 288 9.72 18.38 14.30
C THR A 288 9.94 18.12 12.82
N ILE A 289 9.55 16.92 12.39
CA ILE A 289 9.58 16.50 10.99
C ILE A 289 8.14 16.20 10.55
N LYS A 290 7.77 16.71 9.39
CA LYS A 290 6.45 16.53 8.80
C LYS A 290 6.59 15.89 7.42
N VAL A 291 6.04 14.70 7.25
CA VAL A 291 6.09 13.93 5.99
C VAL A 291 4.74 14.03 5.28
N GLU A 292 4.71 14.79 4.17
CA GLU A 292 3.51 14.98 3.32
C GLU A 292 3.40 13.88 2.28
N GLU A 293 2.19 13.38 2.07
CA GLU A 293 1.83 12.34 1.08
C GLU A 293 2.77 11.12 1.13
N LEU A 294 2.86 10.51 2.33
CA LEU A 294 3.69 9.34 2.62
C LEU A 294 3.54 8.22 1.58
N SER A 295 2.33 8.00 1.05
CA SER A 295 2.05 6.98 0.04
C SER A 295 2.82 7.16 -1.28
N THR A 296 3.44 8.32 -1.51
CA THR A 296 4.28 8.59 -2.68
C THR A 296 5.77 8.33 -2.44
N MET A 297 6.16 8.09 -1.19
CA MET A 297 7.56 7.95 -0.77
C MET A 297 8.03 6.50 -0.89
N GLN A 298 9.07 6.24 -1.68
CA GLN A 298 9.56 4.88 -1.96
C GLN A 298 10.52 4.34 -0.89
N ASN A 299 11.19 5.21 -0.15
CA ASN A 299 12.28 4.90 0.76
C ASN A 299 11.99 5.33 2.20
N PHE A 300 10.73 5.23 2.62
CA PHE A 300 10.31 5.72 3.93
C PHE A 300 11.00 4.97 5.08
N ASP A 301 11.17 3.66 4.98
CA ASP A 301 11.83 2.87 6.03
C ASP A 301 13.31 3.23 6.17
N GLU A 302 14.02 3.44 5.04
CA GLU A 302 15.39 3.96 5.07
C GLU A 302 15.45 5.35 5.70
N PHE A 303 14.56 6.24 5.28
CA PHE A 303 14.45 7.58 5.84
C PHE A 303 14.20 7.53 7.36
N MET A 304 13.32 6.68 7.85
CA MET A 304 13.07 6.52 9.28
C MET A 304 14.30 6.02 10.03
N ASN A 305 14.99 4.99 9.50
CA ASN A 305 16.17 4.40 10.14
C ASN A 305 17.31 5.41 10.32
N VAL A 306 17.50 6.35 9.38
CA VAL A 306 18.55 7.36 9.48
C VAL A 306 18.10 8.62 10.21
N THR A 307 16.80 8.91 10.26
CA THR A 307 16.24 10.12 10.82
C THR A 307 15.88 9.97 12.31
N GLU A 308 15.38 8.81 12.75
CA GLU A 308 15.00 8.58 14.15
C GLU A 308 16.14 8.87 15.14
N PRO A 309 17.41 8.47 14.90
CA PRO A 309 18.52 8.83 15.78
C PRO A 309 18.74 10.35 15.92
N THR A 310 18.42 11.14 14.91
CA THR A 310 18.59 12.61 14.97
C THR A 310 17.55 13.31 15.85
N MET A 311 16.47 12.60 16.17
CA MET A 311 15.38 13.06 17.04
C MET A 311 15.51 12.56 18.48
N THR A 312 16.64 11.93 18.84
CA THR A 312 16.86 11.37 20.16
C THR A 312 18.13 11.95 20.80
N VAL A 313 18.08 12.21 22.10
CA VAL A 313 19.26 12.58 22.91
C VAL A 313 19.39 11.59 24.06
N GLY A 314 20.37 10.71 23.97
CA GLY A 314 20.51 9.58 24.88
C GLY A 314 19.30 8.64 24.72
N THR A 315 18.55 8.40 25.80
CA THR A 315 17.34 7.57 25.80
C THR A 315 16.05 8.36 25.61
N ARG A 316 16.15 9.68 25.47
CA ARG A 316 14.97 10.56 25.38
C ARG A 316 14.74 11.02 23.94
N THR A 317 13.53 10.82 23.45
CA THR A 317 13.07 11.40 22.19
C THR A 317 12.85 12.90 22.39
N THR A 318 13.55 13.72 21.64
CA THR A 318 13.46 15.20 21.68
C THR A 318 12.69 15.76 20.50
N GLY A 319 12.55 14.98 19.42
CA GLY A 319 11.84 15.34 18.22
C GLY A 319 10.58 14.52 18.00
N THR A 320 9.66 15.02 17.19
CA THR A 320 8.42 14.31 16.80
C THR A 320 8.32 14.28 15.28
N LEU A 321 8.04 13.09 14.74
CA LEU A 321 7.74 12.92 13.33
C LEU A 321 6.24 12.68 13.15
N MET A 322 5.66 13.38 12.17
CA MET A 322 4.26 13.20 11.78
C MET A 322 4.23 12.92 10.28
N ALA A 323 3.75 11.74 9.92
CA ALA A 323 3.62 11.30 8.54
C ALA A 323 2.15 11.06 8.19
N TRP A 324 1.72 11.54 7.04
CA TRP A 324 0.35 11.33 6.59
C TRP A 324 0.28 11.18 5.08
N GLY A 325 -0.76 10.51 4.64
CA GLY A 325 -1.02 10.32 3.22
C GLY A 325 -2.45 9.91 2.95
N THR A 326 -2.81 9.96 1.68
CA THR A 326 -3.99 9.28 1.15
C THR A 326 -3.48 8.06 0.43
N ALA A 327 -4.12 6.92 0.54
CA ALA A 327 -3.73 5.73 -0.20
C ALA A 327 -3.75 6.03 -1.70
N THR A 328 -2.60 5.89 -2.34
CA THR A 328 -2.39 6.02 -3.78
C THR A 328 -1.66 4.80 -4.30
N ALA A 329 -1.80 4.49 -5.58
CA ALA A 329 -1.32 3.22 -6.12
C ALA A 329 0.21 3.00 -6.05
N ALA A 330 1.02 4.06 -6.01
CA ALA A 330 2.45 3.95 -6.30
C ALA A 330 3.28 3.26 -5.19
N ASN A 331 3.06 3.59 -3.90
CA ASN A 331 3.87 3.05 -2.79
C ASN A 331 3.02 2.69 -1.58
N MET A 332 1.82 2.25 -1.83
CA MET A 332 0.83 1.92 -0.82
C MET A 332 1.30 0.84 0.15
N GLN A 333 2.08 -0.12 -0.32
CA GLN A 333 2.57 -1.23 0.48
C GLN A 333 3.45 -0.77 1.65
N ILE A 334 4.36 0.19 1.44
CA ILE A 334 5.22 0.73 2.50
C ILE A 334 4.37 1.49 3.52
N PHE A 335 3.40 2.27 3.03
CA PHE A 335 2.46 2.98 3.91
C PHE A 335 1.61 2.00 4.73
N GLU A 336 1.01 0.98 4.09
CA GLU A 336 0.22 -0.06 4.73
C GLU A 336 1.01 -0.79 5.83
N GLN A 337 2.24 -1.23 5.53
CA GLN A 337 3.09 -1.93 6.49
C GLN A 337 3.39 -1.09 7.74
N ASN A 338 3.72 0.18 7.56
CA ASN A 338 3.98 1.09 8.69
C ASN A 338 2.71 1.47 9.44
N PHE A 339 1.59 1.60 8.74
CA PHE A 339 0.30 1.93 9.33
C PHE A 339 -0.22 0.80 10.24
N TYR A 340 -0.10 -0.46 9.83
CA TYR A 340 -0.50 -1.63 10.62
C TYR A 340 0.61 -2.19 11.54
N ASN A 341 1.82 -1.63 11.49
CA ASN A 341 2.88 -1.91 12.43
C ASN A 341 3.47 -0.62 13.04
N PRO A 342 2.65 0.23 13.65
CA PRO A 342 3.07 1.57 14.07
C PRO A 342 4.19 1.54 15.11
N ARG A 343 4.29 0.48 15.90
CA ARG A 343 5.31 0.35 16.95
C ARG A 343 6.74 0.18 16.43
N ALA A 344 6.91 -0.25 15.16
CA ALA A 344 8.23 -0.44 14.56
C ALA A 344 9.10 0.83 14.60
N PHE A 345 8.49 2.00 14.41
CA PHE A 345 9.14 3.31 14.45
C PHE A 345 8.52 4.23 15.51
N ARG A 346 8.09 3.70 16.64
CA ARG A 346 7.49 4.45 17.75
C ARG A 346 6.31 5.35 17.37
N PHE A 347 5.58 5.03 16.33
CA PHE A 347 4.31 5.68 16.05
C PHE A 347 3.28 5.31 17.12
N MET A 348 2.42 6.27 17.46
CA MET A 348 1.28 6.03 18.35
C MET A 348 0.39 4.94 17.74
N ALA A 349 0.17 3.87 18.49
CA ALA A 349 -0.67 2.75 18.09
C ALA A 349 -2.10 2.95 18.61
N PHE A 350 -3.07 2.76 17.74
CA PHE A 350 -4.50 2.73 18.05
C PHE A 350 -5.02 1.31 17.91
N GLU A 351 -6.02 0.95 18.68
CA GLU A 351 -6.73 -0.31 18.45
C GLU A 351 -7.42 -0.28 17.09
N ASN A 352 -7.21 -1.33 16.32
CA ASN A 352 -7.88 -1.47 15.03
C ASN A 352 -9.31 -1.98 15.24
N VAL A 353 -10.21 -1.05 15.49
CA VAL A 353 -11.65 -1.34 15.65
C VAL A 353 -12.39 -1.44 14.31
N PHE A 354 -11.71 -1.20 13.20
CA PHE A 354 -12.31 -1.08 11.87
C PHE A 354 -12.31 -2.39 11.09
N ASP A 355 -11.14 -3.05 11.04
CA ASP A 355 -10.95 -4.20 10.16
C ASP A 355 -11.28 -5.50 10.87
N ASN A 356 -11.86 -6.45 10.14
CA ASN A 356 -12.17 -7.79 10.65
C ASN A 356 -10.95 -8.72 10.69
N ASP A 357 -9.81 -8.26 10.18
CA ASP A 357 -8.61 -9.07 10.14
C ASP A 357 -7.95 -9.14 11.51
N ALA A 358 -8.00 -10.32 12.13
CA ALA A 358 -7.36 -10.61 13.42
C ALA A 358 -5.82 -10.39 13.42
N ARG A 359 -5.20 -10.20 12.26
CA ARG A 359 -3.76 -9.94 12.12
C ARG A 359 -3.36 -8.52 12.49
N ASN A 360 -4.26 -7.57 12.34
CA ASN A 360 -4.02 -6.16 12.53
C ASN A 360 -4.74 -5.68 13.80
N GLU A 361 -4.22 -6.09 14.98
CA GLU A 361 -4.79 -5.69 16.28
C GLU A 361 -4.63 -4.19 16.53
N VAL A 362 -3.59 -3.58 15.96
CA VAL A 362 -3.29 -2.14 16.06
C VAL A 362 -3.07 -1.52 14.69
N CYS A 363 -3.28 -0.22 14.61
CA CYS A 363 -3.03 0.58 13.41
C CYS A 363 -2.58 2.00 13.78
N GLY A 364 -2.16 2.78 12.79
CA GLY A 364 -1.98 4.22 12.90
C GLY A 364 -3.32 4.96 13.08
N PHE A 365 -3.27 6.28 13.13
CA PHE A 365 -4.49 7.07 13.21
C PHE A 365 -5.22 7.08 11.86
N PHE A 366 -6.47 6.64 11.87
CA PHE A 366 -7.34 6.63 10.70
C PHE A 366 -8.43 7.69 10.79
N LYS A 367 -8.53 8.54 9.76
CA LYS A 367 -9.63 9.49 9.63
C LYS A 367 -10.60 9.03 8.55
N SER A 368 -11.73 8.44 8.97
CA SER A 368 -12.80 8.00 8.08
C SER A 368 -13.38 9.13 7.24
N TYR A 369 -13.81 8.82 6.02
CA TYR A 369 -14.51 9.76 5.14
C TYR A 369 -15.84 10.23 5.71
N ALA A 370 -16.53 9.39 6.44
CA ALA A 370 -17.81 9.73 7.07
C ALA A 370 -17.67 10.79 8.16
N TRP A 371 -16.47 11.01 8.71
CA TRP A 371 -16.23 11.93 9.79
C TRP A 371 -16.06 13.37 9.29
N GLY A 372 -17.04 14.22 9.57
CA GLY A 372 -17.10 15.61 9.09
C GLY A 372 -17.68 15.73 7.68
N LEU A 373 -18.44 14.74 7.21
CA LEU A 373 -19.08 14.79 5.90
C LEU A 373 -20.32 15.69 5.95
N GLU A 374 -20.29 16.73 5.14
CA GLU A 374 -21.39 17.68 4.98
C GLU A 374 -22.55 17.06 4.18
N GLY A 375 -23.75 17.44 4.50
CA GLY A 375 -24.97 16.99 3.83
C GLY A 375 -26.10 16.72 4.82
N GLU A 376 -27.26 16.35 4.29
CA GLU A 376 -28.47 16.14 5.08
C GLU A 376 -29.25 14.92 4.56
N ILE A 377 -29.86 14.19 5.51
CA ILE A 377 -30.78 13.10 5.22
C ILE A 377 -31.99 13.25 6.16
N ASP A 378 -33.18 13.34 5.58
CA ASP A 378 -34.45 13.46 6.27
C ASP A 378 -34.46 14.58 7.34
N GLY A 379 -33.87 15.73 7.02
CA GLY A 379 -33.79 16.90 7.91
C GLY A 379 -32.67 16.81 8.96
N VAL A 380 -31.87 15.73 8.98
CA VAL A 380 -30.76 15.56 9.90
C VAL A 380 -29.43 15.78 9.20
N LYS A 381 -28.63 16.70 9.71
CA LYS A 381 -27.32 17.06 9.14
C LYS A 381 -26.25 16.04 9.51
N GLY A 382 -25.34 15.76 8.57
CA GLY A 382 -24.11 15.00 8.83
C GLY A 382 -23.08 15.78 9.64
N PHE A 383 -23.25 17.11 9.69
CA PHE A 383 -22.37 18.03 10.38
C PHE A 383 -23.19 19.23 10.88
N ASP A 384 -23.18 19.49 12.20
CA ASP A 384 -23.98 20.55 12.81
C ASP A 384 -23.28 21.93 12.80
N GLU A 385 -24.00 22.98 13.22
CA GLU A 385 -23.49 24.35 13.27
C GLU A 385 -22.38 24.57 14.33
N ASN A 386 -22.26 23.69 15.30
CA ASN A 386 -21.20 23.70 16.31
C ASN A 386 -19.96 22.89 15.89
N GLY A 387 -19.99 22.25 14.74
CA GLY A 387 -18.89 21.47 14.23
C GLY A 387 -18.86 20.01 14.69
N ASN A 388 -19.97 19.48 15.18
CA ASN A 388 -20.08 18.08 15.55
C ASN A 388 -20.48 17.23 14.33
N SER A 389 -19.79 16.11 14.14
CA SER A 389 -20.11 15.13 13.11
C SER A 389 -21.19 14.16 13.60
N ASN A 390 -22.17 13.92 12.75
CA ASN A 390 -23.11 12.81 12.90
C ASN A 390 -22.64 11.65 12.01
N LEU A 391 -21.90 10.70 12.59
CA LEU A 391 -21.32 9.58 11.85
C LEU A 391 -22.40 8.73 11.16
N ARG A 392 -23.58 8.61 11.77
CA ARG A 392 -24.70 7.87 11.17
C ARG A 392 -25.12 8.48 9.84
N ILE A 393 -25.31 9.77 9.81
CA ILE A 393 -25.68 10.50 8.60
C ILE A 393 -24.49 10.53 7.63
N GLY A 394 -23.26 10.74 8.13
CA GLY A 394 -22.06 10.69 7.33
C GLY A 394 -21.88 9.38 6.58
N LEU A 395 -22.10 8.23 7.23
CA LEU A 395 -22.05 6.92 6.58
C LEU A 395 -23.16 6.75 5.53
N GLN A 396 -24.38 7.21 5.81
CA GLN A 396 -25.47 7.17 4.84
C GLN A 396 -25.22 8.07 3.63
N LEU A 397 -24.65 9.25 3.84
CA LEU A 397 -24.23 10.16 2.76
C LEU A 397 -23.15 9.51 1.90
N ALA A 398 -22.11 8.94 2.53
CA ALA A 398 -21.07 8.22 1.84
C ALA A 398 -21.62 7.03 1.02
N ALA A 399 -22.63 6.32 1.55
CA ALA A 399 -23.29 5.24 0.82
C ALA A 399 -24.00 5.74 -0.44
N ARG A 400 -24.76 6.84 -0.33
CA ARG A 400 -25.43 7.45 -1.48
C ARG A 400 -24.43 7.84 -2.56
N GLU A 401 -23.33 8.51 -2.18
CA GLU A 401 -22.26 8.87 -3.11
C GLU A 401 -21.63 7.63 -3.79
N ARG A 402 -21.41 6.55 -3.05
CA ARG A 402 -20.84 5.30 -3.56
C ARG A 402 -21.76 4.61 -4.57
N ILE A 403 -23.07 4.59 -4.31
CA ILE A 403 -24.07 4.06 -5.24
C ILE A 403 -24.04 4.82 -6.56
N GLU A 404 -24.04 6.14 -6.50
CA GLU A 404 -23.99 6.98 -7.70
C GLU A 404 -22.63 6.82 -8.44
N LYS A 405 -21.53 6.78 -7.72
CA LYS A 405 -20.21 6.56 -8.33
C LYS A 405 -20.11 5.17 -8.98
N LYS A 406 -20.67 4.13 -8.36
CA LYS A 406 -20.68 2.78 -8.93
C LYS A 406 -21.47 2.72 -10.25
N LYS A 407 -22.56 3.49 -10.39
CA LYS A 407 -23.33 3.60 -11.64
C LYS A 407 -22.58 4.36 -12.73
N THR A 408 -21.79 5.36 -12.36
CA THR A 408 -21.13 6.27 -13.30
C THR A 408 -19.67 5.92 -13.60
N ALA A 409 -19.05 5.05 -12.82
CA ALA A 409 -17.69 4.60 -13.06
C ALA A 409 -17.60 3.77 -14.35
N LYS A 410 -16.65 4.11 -15.22
CA LYS A 410 -16.43 3.42 -16.49
C LYS A 410 -15.80 2.03 -16.29
N THR A 411 -15.01 1.88 -15.24
CA THR A 411 -14.31 0.63 -14.88
C THR A 411 -14.44 0.36 -13.39
N PHE A 412 -14.32 -0.91 -13.01
CA PHE A 412 -14.29 -1.27 -11.61
C PHE A 412 -13.07 -0.68 -10.89
N ALA A 413 -11.94 -0.58 -11.55
CA ALA A 413 -10.74 0.08 -11.03
C ALA A 413 -10.97 1.57 -10.69
N GLU A 414 -11.69 2.30 -11.54
CA GLU A 414 -12.08 3.69 -11.23
C GLU A 414 -12.94 3.76 -9.96
N TYR A 415 -13.84 2.79 -9.76
CA TYR A 415 -14.66 2.71 -8.56
C TYR A 415 -13.83 2.37 -7.31
N LEU A 416 -12.90 1.42 -7.40
CA LEU A 416 -11.99 1.08 -6.29
C LEU A 416 -11.08 2.27 -5.91
N ASN A 417 -10.52 2.98 -6.89
CA ASN A 417 -9.78 4.22 -6.64
C ASN A 417 -10.62 5.27 -5.90
N TYR A 418 -11.88 5.40 -6.26
CA TYR A 418 -12.80 6.29 -5.57
C TYR A 418 -13.00 5.86 -4.11
N LEU A 419 -13.18 4.55 -3.84
CA LEU A 419 -13.31 4.01 -2.49
C LEU A 419 -12.07 4.28 -1.65
N GLY A 420 -10.87 3.99 -2.16
CA GLY A 420 -9.62 4.20 -1.44
C GLY A 420 -9.37 5.67 -1.08
N GLN A 421 -9.79 6.62 -1.93
CA GLN A 421 -9.68 8.04 -1.63
C GLN A 421 -10.73 8.55 -0.64
N ARG A 422 -11.82 7.81 -0.44
CA ARG A 422 -12.96 8.09 0.44
C ARG A 422 -13.27 6.90 1.33
N ALA A 423 -12.23 6.35 1.92
CA ALA A 423 -12.32 5.15 2.73
C ALA A 423 -13.15 5.37 4.00
N LEU A 424 -13.97 4.41 4.34
CA LEU A 424 -14.73 4.38 5.58
C LEU A 424 -13.97 3.64 6.69
N PHE A 425 -13.06 2.74 6.30
CA PHE A 425 -12.13 2.03 7.20
C PHE A 425 -10.80 1.76 6.50
N PRO A 426 -9.70 1.50 7.23
CA PRO A 426 -8.35 1.43 6.68
C PRO A 426 -8.18 0.40 5.56
N ALA A 427 -8.78 -0.78 5.68
CA ALA A 427 -8.68 -1.82 4.66
C ALA A 427 -9.15 -1.36 3.27
N GLU A 428 -10.09 -0.42 3.21
CA GLU A 428 -10.52 0.17 1.94
C GLU A 428 -9.47 1.14 1.37
N SER A 429 -8.79 1.91 2.22
CA SER A 429 -7.70 2.78 1.81
C SER A 429 -6.61 1.98 1.11
N PHE A 430 -6.21 0.87 1.72
CA PHE A 430 -5.12 0.04 1.23
C PHE A 430 -5.57 -1.01 0.21
N SER A 431 -6.86 -1.21 0.01
CA SER A 431 -7.41 -2.07 -1.06
C SER A 431 -7.47 -1.39 -2.42
N SER A 432 -7.12 -0.10 -2.49
CA SER A 432 -7.24 0.65 -3.73
C SER A 432 -6.31 0.14 -4.80
N ALA A 433 -6.90 -0.14 -5.82
CA ALA A 433 -6.63 -0.18 -7.24
C ALA A 433 -5.19 0.14 -7.71
N SER A 434 -4.22 -0.63 -7.36
CA SER A 434 -3.49 -1.26 -8.44
C SER A 434 -4.49 -2.23 -9.05
N GLU A 435 -4.69 -2.21 -10.36
CA GLU A 435 -5.55 -3.17 -11.05
C GLU A 435 -5.01 -4.58 -10.82
N ASN A 436 -5.18 -5.09 -9.60
CA ASN A 436 -4.82 -6.47 -9.33
C ASN A 436 -5.87 -7.34 -10.00
N ILE A 437 -5.56 -7.73 -11.20
CA ILE A 437 -6.42 -8.62 -12.00
C ILE A 437 -6.68 -9.96 -11.29
N PHE A 438 -5.83 -10.34 -10.31
CA PHE A 438 -5.93 -11.62 -9.59
C PHE A 438 -6.69 -11.50 -8.26
N SER A 439 -7.04 -10.30 -7.79
CA SER A 439 -7.72 -10.16 -6.49
C SER A 439 -9.10 -10.82 -6.51
N SER A 440 -9.35 -11.70 -5.54
CA SER A 440 -10.65 -12.34 -5.33
C SER A 440 -10.80 -12.78 -3.89
N GLU A 441 -12.05 -12.95 -3.43
CA GLU A 441 -12.36 -13.51 -2.11
C GLU A 441 -11.83 -14.94 -1.96
N ALA A 442 -11.93 -15.76 -3.03
CA ALA A 442 -11.40 -17.13 -3.02
C ALA A 442 -9.87 -17.16 -2.83
N LEU A 443 -9.13 -16.25 -3.47
CA LEU A 443 -7.68 -16.14 -3.30
C LEU A 443 -7.30 -15.73 -1.87
N ASN A 444 -8.05 -14.81 -1.26
CA ASN A 444 -7.84 -14.39 0.12
C ASN A 444 -8.09 -15.54 1.11
N LYS A 445 -9.20 -16.27 0.96
CA LYS A 445 -9.49 -17.46 1.77
C LYS A 445 -8.41 -18.53 1.65
N PHE A 446 -7.88 -18.73 0.45
CA PHE A 446 -6.83 -19.71 0.22
C PHE A 446 -5.49 -19.27 0.83
N GLU A 447 -5.12 -17.99 0.73
CA GLU A 447 -3.93 -17.44 1.40
C GLU A 447 -4.02 -17.65 2.91
N ASP A 448 -5.15 -17.30 3.54
CA ASP A 448 -5.37 -17.52 4.97
C ASP A 448 -5.20 -19.00 5.35
N LYS A 449 -5.73 -19.92 4.54
CA LYS A 449 -5.58 -21.35 4.72
C LYS A 449 -4.12 -21.80 4.69
N LEU A 450 -3.36 -21.38 3.66
CA LEU A 450 -1.94 -21.69 3.55
C LEU A 450 -1.10 -21.14 4.71
N ARG A 451 -1.49 -19.99 5.24
CA ARG A 451 -0.78 -19.34 6.35
C ARG A 451 -1.01 -20.05 7.69
N VAL A 452 -2.25 -20.47 7.95
CA VAL A 452 -2.66 -21.03 9.24
C VAL A 452 -2.46 -22.54 9.32
N ASP A 453 -2.73 -23.24 8.23
CA ASP A 453 -2.70 -24.70 8.20
C ASP A 453 -1.32 -25.24 7.82
N ASN A 454 -0.61 -25.80 8.79
CA ASN A 454 0.69 -26.41 8.58
C ASN A 454 0.66 -27.64 7.65
N SER A 455 -0.51 -28.24 7.38
CA SER A 455 -0.65 -29.39 6.48
C SER A 455 -0.25 -29.06 5.03
N TYR A 456 -0.25 -27.78 4.65
CA TYR A 456 0.21 -27.33 3.33
C TYR A 456 1.72 -27.16 3.21
N LYS A 457 2.49 -27.28 4.32
CA LYS A 457 3.96 -27.11 4.34
C LYS A 457 4.72 -28.41 4.10
N PHE A 458 4.21 -29.29 3.23
CA PHE A 458 4.84 -30.57 2.89
C PHE A 458 5.77 -30.46 1.67
N TYR A 459 6.75 -29.60 1.73
CA TYR A 459 7.77 -29.44 0.71
C TYR A 459 9.16 -29.78 1.28
N THR A 460 10.11 -30.00 0.36
CA THR A 460 11.53 -30.20 0.71
C THR A 460 12.37 -29.23 -0.05
N ASP A 461 13.21 -28.47 0.67
CA ASP A 461 14.20 -27.57 0.10
C ASP A 461 15.53 -28.31 -0.10
N GLY A 462 16.17 -28.09 -1.25
CA GLY A 462 17.43 -28.75 -1.61
C GLY A 462 17.94 -28.37 -2.99
N GLU A 463 18.82 -29.23 -3.52
CA GLU A 463 19.48 -29.00 -4.81
C GLU A 463 19.44 -30.25 -5.71
N LEU A 464 19.51 -30.00 -7.02
CA LEU A 464 19.61 -31.04 -8.04
C LEU A 464 21.08 -31.23 -8.46
N PHE A 465 21.51 -32.47 -8.47
CA PHE A 465 22.85 -32.89 -8.88
C PHE A 465 22.79 -33.82 -10.10
N GLU A 466 23.81 -33.76 -10.92
CA GLU A 466 24.00 -34.68 -12.04
C GLU A 466 25.15 -35.62 -11.72
N ASP A 467 24.95 -36.94 -11.84
CA ASP A 467 25.98 -37.94 -11.64
C ASP A 467 26.83 -38.18 -12.90
N GLY A 468 27.88 -39.01 -12.79
CA GLY A 468 28.75 -39.37 -13.89
C GLY A 468 28.03 -40.08 -15.05
N SER A 469 26.83 -40.65 -14.80
CA SER A 469 25.98 -41.25 -15.84
C SER A 469 25.01 -40.25 -16.45
N LYS A 470 25.11 -38.99 -16.08
CA LYS A 470 24.21 -37.88 -16.48
C LYS A 470 22.80 -38.03 -16.00
N LYS A 471 22.58 -38.76 -14.90
CA LYS A 471 21.28 -38.87 -14.24
C LYS A 471 21.12 -37.75 -13.20
N ILE A 472 19.93 -37.13 -13.17
CA ILE A 472 19.60 -36.10 -12.17
C ILE A 472 18.97 -36.74 -10.94
N TYR A 473 19.40 -36.28 -9.76
CA TYR A 473 18.80 -36.65 -8.49
C TYR A 473 18.74 -35.44 -7.57
N PHE A 474 17.74 -35.43 -6.68
CA PHE A 474 17.52 -34.36 -5.71
C PHE A 474 18.10 -34.75 -4.35
N LYS A 475 18.80 -33.81 -3.69
CA LYS A 475 19.23 -33.92 -2.31
C LYS A 475 18.63 -32.80 -1.49
N SER A 476 18.03 -33.12 -0.37
CA SER A 476 17.56 -32.10 0.58
C SER A 476 18.72 -31.34 1.21
N ASN A 477 18.50 -30.10 1.63
CA ASN A 477 19.48 -29.29 2.36
C ASN A 477 19.99 -30.00 3.61
N ALA A 478 19.11 -30.67 4.36
CA ALA A 478 19.49 -31.45 5.52
C ALA A 478 20.51 -32.55 5.17
N ARG A 479 20.28 -33.30 4.09
CA ARG A 479 21.16 -34.37 3.62
C ARG A 479 22.50 -33.81 3.12
N ILE A 480 22.49 -32.68 2.40
CA ILE A 480 23.73 -32.03 1.93
C ILE A 480 24.63 -31.66 3.11
N ARG A 481 24.05 -31.08 4.19
CA ARG A 481 24.78 -30.70 5.41
C ARG A 481 25.37 -31.90 6.15
N ILE A 482 24.69 -33.03 6.13
CA ILE A 482 25.19 -34.27 6.76
C ILE A 482 26.33 -34.88 5.94
N GLU A 483 26.17 -34.99 4.62
CA GLU A 483 27.16 -35.63 3.73
C GLU A 483 28.42 -34.79 3.52
N ASN A 484 28.27 -33.45 3.53
CA ASN A 484 29.39 -32.52 3.35
C ASN A 484 29.10 -31.21 4.13
N PRO A 485 29.54 -31.11 5.40
CA PRO A 485 29.31 -29.93 6.24
C PRO A 485 29.92 -28.63 5.69
N ASP A 486 30.95 -28.72 4.86
CA ASP A 486 31.64 -27.55 4.30
C ASP A 486 30.89 -26.95 3.09
N ILE A 487 29.95 -27.68 2.52
CA ILE A 487 29.12 -27.14 1.42
C ILE A 487 28.07 -26.20 2.01
N LYS A 488 28.11 -24.96 1.60
CA LYS A 488 27.07 -23.97 1.90
C LYS A 488 25.74 -24.41 1.26
N THR A 489 24.72 -24.64 2.09
CA THR A 489 23.35 -24.89 1.62
C THR A 489 22.57 -23.58 1.68
N TYR A 490 21.78 -23.34 0.64
CA TYR A 490 20.99 -22.13 0.50
C TYR A 490 19.58 -22.38 1.04
N ASP A 491 19.13 -21.52 1.96
CA ASP A 491 17.75 -21.54 2.38
C ASP A 491 16.88 -20.81 1.38
N TYR A 492 15.62 -21.20 1.31
CA TYR A 492 14.66 -20.58 0.39
C TYR A 492 14.36 -19.14 0.79
N ILE A 493 14.40 -18.23 -0.17
CA ILE A 493 14.01 -16.84 0.05
C ILE A 493 12.49 -16.76 0.22
N GLN A 494 12.04 -16.26 1.36
CA GLN A 494 10.60 -16.24 1.69
C GLN A 494 9.86 -15.02 1.15
N GLY A 495 10.51 -14.10 0.48
CA GLY A 495 9.86 -12.95 -0.11
C GLY A 495 10.52 -11.61 0.21
N VAL A 496 9.83 -10.55 -0.14
CA VAL A 496 10.25 -9.16 -0.02
C VAL A 496 9.38 -8.46 1.03
N PRO A 497 9.94 -7.65 1.92
CA PRO A 497 11.37 -7.32 2.05
C PRO A 497 12.17 -8.47 2.66
N ARG A 498 13.42 -8.61 2.19
CA ARG A 498 14.37 -9.57 2.68
C ARG A 498 14.84 -9.20 4.08
N ARG A 499 14.86 -10.17 5.00
CA ARG A 499 15.42 -9.99 6.33
C ARG A 499 16.86 -10.48 6.32
N GLY A 500 17.79 -9.76 6.95
CA GLY A 500 19.23 -9.85 6.80
C GLY A 500 19.93 -11.22 6.93
N ASN A 501 19.21 -12.30 7.29
CA ASN A 501 19.75 -13.65 7.44
C ASN A 501 19.37 -14.59 6.27
N GLU A 502 18.63 -14.13 5.28
CA GLU A 502 18.15 -14.96 4.17
C GLU A 502 19.19 -14.99 3.04
N ASP A 503 19.48 -16.20 2.52
CA ASP A 503 20.38 -16.37 1.41
C ASP A 503 19.71 -15.92 0.09
N PRO A 504 20.25 -14.91 -0.61
CA PRO A 504 19.67 -14.45 -1.85
C PRO A 504 19.76 -15.46 -2.99
N HIS A 505 20.67 -16.44 -2.90
CA HIS A 505 20.86 -17.42 -3.96
C HIS A 505 19.66 -18.38 -4.06
N GLY A 506 18.95 -18.64 -2.95
CA GLY A 506 17.81 -19.54 -2.91
C GLY A 506 18.14 -20.99 -3.18
N CYS A 507 17.21 -21.89 -2.91
CA CYS A 507 17.29 -23.30 -3.22
C CYS A 507 16.06 -23.77 -4.01
N ILE A 508 16.13 -25.00 -4.53
CA ILE A 508 14.98 -25.61 -5.22
C ILE A 508 14.03 -26.18 -4.17
N ARG A 509 12.79 -25.76 -4.23
CA ARG A 509 11.68 -26.27 -3.39
C ARG A 509 10.88 -27.30 -4.18
N VAL A 510 10.69 -28.48 -3.61
CA VAL A 510 9.97 -29.60 -4.24
C VAL A 510 8.79 -30.01 -3.37
N TRP A 511 7.58 -29.93 -3.92
CA TRP A 511 6.34 -30.50 -3.34
C TRP A 511 6.11 -31.90 -3.84
N PHE A 512 6.30 -32.16 -5.14
CA PHE A 512 6.05 -33.44 -5.78
C PHE A 512 7.23 -33.79 -6.69
N ALA A 513 7.92 -34.88 -6.40
CA ALA A 513 8.93 -35.43 -7.28
C ALA A 513 8.29 -35.96 -8.59
N PRO A 514 9.09 -36.07 -9.70
CA PRO A 514 8.55 -36.61 -10.93
C PRO A 514 8.07 -38.05 -10.77
N GLU A 515 6.88 -38.33 -11.28
CA GLU A 515 6.26 -39.64 -11.27
C GLU A 515 6.50 -40.34 -12.60
N TYR A 516 6.89 -41.60 -12.55
CA TYR A 516 7.17 -42.44 -13.72
C TYR A 516 5.95 -43.24 -14.08
N GLU A 517 5.64 -43.31 -15.37
CA GLU A 517 4.68 -44.24 -15.91
C GLU A 517 5.38 -45.57 -16.24
N GLU A 518 4.74 -46.68 -15.91
CA GLU A 518 5.22 -48.02 -16.20
C GLU A 518 4.54 -48.54 -17.47
N THR A 519 5.31 -48.85 -18.46
CA THR A 519 4.82 -49.40 -19.73
C THR A 519 5.61 -50.67 -20.08
N TYR A 520 4.92 -51.72 -20.51
CA TYR A 520 5.55 -52.95 -21.00
C TYR A 520 5.77 -52.86 -22.51
N ILE A 521 7.00 -52.89 -22.92
CA ILE A 521 7.38 -52.97 -24.35
C ILE A 521 8.24 -54.23 -24.53
N ASN A 522 7.78 -55.18 -25.38
CA ASN A 522 8.44 -56.46 -25.61
C ASN A 522 8.77 -57.17 -24.26
N ASP A 523 7.78 -57.33 -23.40
CA ASP A 523 7.89 -57.93 -22.06
C ASP A 523 8.89 -57.27 -21.10
N ARG A 524 9.40 -56.11 -21.43
CA ARG A 524 10.27 -55.32 -20.54
C ARG A 524 9.51 -54.15 -19.92
N LEU A 525 9.56 -54.08 -18.60
CA LEU A 525 9.04 -52.94 -17.87
C LEU A 525 9.91 -51.69 -18.14
N ILE A 526 9.35 -50.70 -18.79
CA ILE A 526 9.98 -49.41 -19.02
C ILE A 526 9.31 -48.40 -18.13
N ARG A 527 10.10 -47.73 -17.28
CA ARG A 527 9.65 -46.61 -16.50
C ARG A 527 10.09 -45.30 -17.19
N SER A 528 9.10 -44.53 -17.59
CA SER A 528 9.41 -43.25 -18.30
C SER A 528 8.40 -42.16 -17.87
N ILE A 529 8.83 -40.91 -18.01
CA ILE A 529 7.97 -39.73 -17.89
C ILE A 529 7.60 -39.35 -19.32
N LEU A 530 6.33 -39.34 -19.64
CA LEU A 530 5.88 -38.95 -20.98
C LEU A 530 6.14 -37.47 -21.24
N PRO A 531 6.63 -37.08 -22.42
CA PRO A 531 6.77 -35.68 -22.81
C PRO A 531 5.45 -34.93 -22.69
N GLY A 532 5.49 -33.68 -22.21
CA GLY A 532 4.31 -32.85 -21.98
C GLY A 532 3.56 -33.16 -20.68
N THR A 533 4.04 -34.11 -19.84
CA THR A 533 3.50 -34.33 -18.49
C THR A 533 3.75 -33.12 -17.61
N TYR A 534 4.98 -32.60 -17.69
CA TYR A 534 5.42 -31.44 -16.92
C TYR A 534 5.79 -30.31 -17.85
N VAL A 535 5.51 -29.09 -17.39
CA VAL A 535 5.92 -27.84 -18.03
C VAL A 535 6.77 -27.08 -17.04
N ALA A 536 7.95 -26.67 -17.47
CA ALA A 536 8.82 -25.79 -16.70
C ALA A 536 8.78 -24.39 -17.29
N VAL A 537 8.57 -23.37 -16.47
CA VAL A 537 8.57 -21.96 -16.89
C VAL A 537 9.66 -21.20 -16.18
N TYR A 538 10.31 -20.25 -16.87
CA TYR A 538 11.45 -19.52 -16.36
C TYR A 538 11.48 -18.07 -16.85
N ASP A 539 11.57 -17.13 -15.89
CA ASP A 539 11.88 -15.72 -16.12
C ASP A 539 13.30 -15.43 -15.61
N PRO A 540 14.30 -15.33 -16.51
CA PRO A 540 15.66 -15.06 -16.13
C PRO A 540 15.91 -13.59 -15.83
N VAL A 541 16.76 -13.31 -14.84
CA VAL A 541 17.24 -11.95 -14.54
C VAL A 541 18.17 -11.46 -15.66
N GLY A 542 18.03 -10.18 -16.04
CA GLY A 542 18.95 -9.52 -16.95
C GLY A 542 20.32 -9.26 -16.31
N ILE A 543 21.32 -8.99 -17.15
CA ILE A 543 22.65 -8.60 -16.70
C ILE A 543 22.59 -7.20 -16.12
N ASP A 544 22.71 -7.07 -14.79
CA ASP A 544 22.94 -5.78 -14.14
C ASP A 544 24.41 -5.39 -14.29
N LYS A 545 24.65 -4.22 -14.88
CA LYS A 545 25.99 -3.65 -15.02
C LYS A 545 26.57 -3.14 -13.70
N ASP A 546 25.77 -3.00 -12.68
CA ASP A 546 26.18 -2.50 -11.36
C ASP A 546 26.30 -3.64 -10.35
N LYS A 547 27.52 -3.90 -9.90
CA LYS A 547 27.85 -4.85 -8.82
C LYS A 547 27.50 -4.24 -7.44
N LYS A 548 26.24 -3.85 -7.22
CA LYS A 548 25.79 -3.42 -5.90
C LYS A 548 25.22 -4.60 -5.11
N GLU A 549 25.23 -4.48 -3.80
CA GLU A 549 24.60 -5.46 -2.91
C GLU A 549 23.19 -5.83 -3.37
N ILE A 550 22.89 -7.13 -3.29
CA ILE A 550 21.57 -7.65 -3.67
C ILE A 550 20.55 -7.13 -2.65
N THR A 551 19.66 -6.28 -3.11
CA THR A 551 18.55 -5.74 -2.31
C THR A 551 17.21 -6.31 -2.79
N ASP A 552 16.16 -6.13 -2.01
CA ASP A 552 14.79 -6.56 -2.35
C ASP A 552 14.23 -5.90 -3.61
N ARG A 553 14.87 -4.83 -4.08
CA ARG A 553 14.49 -4.09 -5.30
C ARG A 553 15.03 -4.74 -6.59
N HIS A 554 15.93 -5.70 -6.47
CA HIS A 554 16.49 -6.38 -7.62
C HIS A 554 15.60 -7.53 -8.06
N SER A 555 15.46 -7.71 -9.37
CA SER A 555 14.76 -8.87 -9.95
C SER A 555 15.45 -10.17 -9.57
N HIS A 556 14.67 -11.22 -9.35
CA HIS A 556 15.14 -12.57 -9.05
C HIS A 556 14.79 -13.53 -10.18
N ASN A 557 15.62 -14.54 -10.36
CA ASN A 557 15.30 -15.67 -11.22
C ASN A 557 14.09 -16.42 -10.64
N SER A 558 13.10 -16.71 -11.47
CA SER A 558 11.90 -17.42 -11.05
C SER A 558 11.61 -18.59 -11.99
N ILE A 559 11.61 -19.80 -11.44
CA ILE A 559 11.34 -21.05 -12.16
C ILE A 559 10.23 -21.80 -11.46
N PHE A 560 9.25 -22.28 -12.23
CA PHE A 560 8.22 -23.21 -11.75
C PHE A 560 8.13 -24.45 -12.62
N VAL A 561 7.83 -25.58 -12.01
CA VAL A 561 7.49 -26.81 -12.70
C VAL A 561 6.08 -27.24 -12.30
N VAL A 562 5.22 -27.38 -13.29
CA VAL A 562 3.81 -27.69 -13.10
C VAL A 562 3.46 -28.99 -13.83
N GLU A 563 2.80 -29.90 -13.14
CA GLU A 563 2.19 -31.09 -13.77
C GLU A 563 0.90 -30.66 -14.47
N MET A 564 0.80 -30.99 -15.74
CA MET A 564 -0.37 -30.67 -16.56
C MET A 564 -1.53 -31.65 -16.32
N PRO A 565 -2.77 -31.26 -16.66
CA PRO A 565 -3.95 -32.13 -16.48
C PRO A 565 -3.82 -33.46 -17.21
N ARG A 566 -4.02 -34.55 -16.48
CA ARG A 566 -4.01 -35.93 -16.98
C ARG A 566 -5.00 -36.77 -16.22
N GLU A 567 -5.37 -37.94 -16.77
CA GLU A 567 -6.29 -38.89 -16.15
C GLU A 567 -5.84 -39.27 -14.73
N ARG A 568 -4.56 -39.60 -14.54
CA ARG A 568 -4.00 -40.00 -13.23
C ARG A 568 -4.07 -38.91 -12.14
N ASN A 569 -4.08 -37.64 -12.50
CA ASN A 569 -4.24 -36.54 -11.57
C ASN A 569 -5.67 -35.96 -11.55
N GLY A 570 -6.63 -36.68 -12.15
CA GLY A 570 -8.02 -36.26 -12.25
C GLY A 570 -8.22 -35.00 -13.10
N PHE A 571 -7.35 -34.79 -14.08
CA PHE A 571 -7.31 -33.61 -14.96
C PHE A 571 -7.09 -32.29 -14.22
N LYS A 572 -6.37 -32.33 -13.09
CA LYS A 572 -6.11 -31.16 -12.24
C LYS A 572 -4.62 -30.81 -12.27
N PRO A 573 -4.22 -29.65 -12.79
CA PRO A 573 -2.82 -29.22 -12.75
C PRO A 573 -2.37 -28.99 -11.31
N LYS A 574 -1.08 -29.21 -11.03
CA LYS A 574 -0.49 -28.93 -9.71
C LYS A 574 0.94 -28.42 -9.81
N LEU A 575 1.31 -27.52 -8.93
CA LEU A 575 2.71 -27.10 -8.76
C LEU A 575 3.54 -28.25 -8.18
N CYS A 576 4.65 -28.59 -8.82
CA CYS A 576 5.55 -29.66 -8.40
C CYS A 576 6.85 -29.16 -7.79
N ALA A 577 7.49 -28.19 -8.40
CA ALA A 577 8.73 -27.60 -7.90
C ALA A 577 8.82 -26.13 -8.26
N ALA A 578 9.59 -25.36 -7.47
CA ALA A 578 9.91 -23.97 -7.73
C ALA A 578 11.34 -23.65 -7.34
N TYR A 579 11.91 -22.67 -8.04
CA TYR A 579 13.12 -21.98 -7.63
C TYR A 579 12.88 -20.48 -7.70
N TYR A 580 13.30 -19.78 -6.67
CA TYR A 580 13.29 -18.33 -6.63
C TYR A 580 14.55 -17.84 -5.93
N GLY A 581 15.34 -17.03 -6.63
CA GLY A 581 16.61 -16.56 -6.08
C GLY A 581 17.44 -15.80 -7.08
N ARG A 582 18.56 -15.24 -6.59
CA ARG A 582 19.53 -14.52 -7.40
C ARG A 582 20.91 -15.16 -7.21
N THR A 583 21.36 -15.85 -8.23
CA THR A 583 22.69 -16.48 -8.26
C THR A 583 23.79 -15.45 -8.52
N GLU A 584 25.02 -15.76 -8.12
CA GLU A 584 26.18 -14.90 -8.40
C GLU A 584 26.45 -14.81 -9.92
N ARG A 585 26.26 -15.92 -10.62
CA ARG A 585 26.39 -16.01 -12.08
C ARG A 585 25.06 -16.43 -12.69
N LEU A 586 24.66 -15.78 -13.78
CA LEU A 586 23.42 -16.10 -14.50
C LEU A 586 23.36 -17.56 -14.94
N GLU A 587 24.50 -18.11 -15.37
CA GLU A 587 24.62 -19.50 -15.81
C GLU A 587 24.19 -20.51 -14.73
N GLU A 588 24.37 -20.20 -13.45
CA GLU A 588 23.95 -21.08 -12.34
C GLU A 588 22.44 -21.24 -12.26
N ALA A 589 21.68 -20.16 -12.50
CA ALA A 589 20.22 -20.25 -12.57
C ALA A 589 19.75 -21.02 -13.81
N ASP A 590 20.41 -20.82 -14.94
CA ASP A 590 20.17 -21.59 -16.17
C ASP A 590 20.47 -23.09 -15.96
N GLU A 591 21.50 -23.44 -15.20
CA GLU A 591 21.79 -24.82 -14.82
C GLU A 591 20.69 -25.43 -13.94
N LYS A 592 20.16 -24.66 -12.98
CA LYS A 592 19.02 -25.11 -12.17
C LYS A 592 17.80 -25.38 -13.05
N PHE A 593 17.51 -24.49 -14.01
CA PHE A 593 16.43 -24.67 -14.97
C PHE A 593 16.66 -25.91 -15.87
N TYR A 594 17.86 -26.08 -16.40
CA TYR A 594 18.24 -27.28 -17.18
C TYR A 594 18.04 -28.57 -16.38
N ARG A 595 18.54 -28.62 -15.13
CA ARG A 595 18.41 -29.80 -14.26
C ARG A 595 16.96 -30.10 -13.92
N LEU A 596 16.14 -29.10 -13.67
CA LEU A 596 14.70 -29.24 -13.48
C LEU A 596 14.01 -29.80 -14.74
N CYS A 597 14.26 -29.19 -15.91
CA CYS A 597 13.73 -29.70 -17.19
C CYS A 597 14.12 -31.15 -17.45
N LYS A 598 15.35 -31.52 -17.12
CA LYS A 598 15.85 -32.87 -17.30
C LYS A 598 15.24 -33.86 -16.31
N TRP A 599 15.12 -33.46 -15.04
CA TRP A 599 14.57 -34.32 -14.00
C TRP A 599 13.07 -34.63 -14.21
N TYR A 600 12.28 -33.65 -14.63
CA TYR A 600 10.87 -33.77 -14.94
C TYR A 600 10.57 -34.15 -16.40
N ASN A 601 11.60 -34.36 -17.22
CA ASN A 601 11.48 -34.67 -18.66
C ASN A 601 10.63 -33.68 -19.46
N CYS A 602 10.87 -32.38 -19.26
CA CYS A 602 10.17 -31.27 -19.94
C CYS A 602 10.64 -31.12 -21.40
N ILE A 603 10.59 -32.17 -22.21
CA ILE A 603 11.00 -32.10 -23.62
C ILE A 603 10.04 -31.24 -24.42
N GLY A 604 10.54 -30.12 -24.98
CA GLY A 604 9.73 -29.13 -25.71
C GLY A 604 8.77 -28.29 -24.86
N THR A 605 8.82 -28.46 -23.53
CA THR A 605 7.94 -27.77 -22.56
C THR A 605 8.72 -26.99 -21.50
N GLY A 606 10.02 -26.78 -21.69
CA GLY A 606 10.80 -25.80 -20.97
C GLY A 606 10.63 -24.42 -21.59
N LEU A 607 9.82 -23.58 -20.98
CA LEU A 607 9.42 -22.26 -21.50
C LEU A 607 10.25 -21.17 -20.81
N VAL A 608 10.98 -20.39 -21.57
CA VAL A 608 11.85 -19.33 -21.06
C VAL A 608 11.54 -18.00 -21.71
N GLU A 609 11.51 -16.91 -20.94
CA GLU A 609 11.45 -15.55 -21.48
C GLU A 609 12.81 -15.14 -22.04
N ILE A 610 12.85 -14.66 -23.30
CA ILE A 610 14.09 -14.38 -24.02
C ILE A 610 14.48 -12.90 -24.07
N ASN A 611 13.70 -12.02 -23.49
CA ASN A 611 14.00 -10.57 -23.49
C ASN A 611 15.20 -10.21 -22.63
N ARG A 612 15.54 -11.06 -21.68
CA ARG A 612 16.63 -10.89 -20.73
C ARG A 612 17.34 -12.23 -20.56
N GLY A 613 18.67 -12.23 -20.66
CA GLY A 613 19.46 -13.40 -20.37
C GLY A 613 19.99 -14.19 -21.60
N GLU A 614 20.92 -15.07 -21.32
CA GLU A 614 21.62 -15.88 -22.30
C GLU A 614 21.19 -17.36 -22.28
N THR A 615 20.07 -17.68 -21.66
CA THR A 615 19.60 -19.05 -21.38
C THR A 615 19.59 -19.93 -22.61
N VAL A 616 19.05 -19.45 -23.74
CA VAL A 616 19.04 -20.22 -25.00
C VAL A 616 20.46 -20.51 -25.49
N SER A 617 21.37 -19.57 -25.31
CA SER A 617 22.80 -19.75 -25.66
C SER A 617 23.47 -20.83 -24.79
N ASN A 618 23.21 -20.82 -23.49
CA ASN A 618 23.72 -21.80 -22.55
C ASN A 618 23.16 -23.20 -22.85
N PHE A 619 21.87 -23.32 -23.17
CA PHE A 619 21.27 -24.60 -23.59
C PHE A 619 21.86 -25.13 -24.91
N ARG A 620 22.28 -24.26 -25.84
CA ARG A 620 23.02 -24.67 -27.05
C ARG A 620 24.42 -25.22 -26.71
N LYS A 621 25.17 -24.54 -25.81
CA LYS A 621 26.47 -25.02 -25.31
C LYS A 621 26.37 -26.42 -24.70
N TRP A 622 25.31 -26.66 -23.89
CA TRP A 622 25.08 -27.94 -23.22
C TRP A 622 24.40 -29.01 -24.09
N LYS A 623 24.11 -28.69 -25.38
CA LYS A 623 23.34 -29.57 -26.29
C LYS A 623 22.00 -29.99 -25.71
N ALA A 624 21.34 -29.10 -24.99
CA ALA A 624 20.11 -29.31 -24.20
C ALA A 624 18.86 -28.66 -24.79
N THR A 625 18.95 -28.07 -25.98
CA THR A 625 17.86 -27.32 -26.63
C THR A 625 16.57 -28.13 -26.84
N LYS A 626 16.64 -29.48 -26.81
CA LYS A 626 15.46 -30.35 -26.88
C LYS A 626 14.43 -30.11 -25.75
N TYR A 627 14.86 -29.55 -24.63
CA TYR A 627 13.97 -29.21 -23.54
C TYR A 627 13.21 -27.89 -23.77
N LEU A 628 13.76 -26.98 -24.57
CA LEU A 628 13.17 -25.66 -24.80
C LEU A 628 11.94 -25.73 -25.73
N GLY A 629 10.94 -24.96 -25.38
CA GLY A 629 9.72 -24.78 -26.17
C GLY A 629 9.79 -23.58 -27.11
N TYR A 630 8.91 -23.56 -28.08
CA TYR A 630 8.69 -22.48 -29.04
C TYR A 630 7.43 -21.70 -28.69
N GLU A 631 7.48 -20.37 -28.83
CA GLU A 631 6.30 -19.53 -28.61
C GLU A 631 5.18 -19.83 -29.62
N PRO A 632 3.95 -20.12 -29.17
CA PRO A 632 2.82 -20.41 -30.05
C PRO A 632 2.20 -19.10 -30.56
N LEU A 633 2.63 -18.60 -31.73
CA LEU A 633 2.18 -17.32 -32.29
C LEU A 633 0.66 -17.27 -32.56
N TYR A 634 0.02 -18.42 -32.79
CA TYR A 634 -1.43 -18.52 -33.02
C TYR A 634 -2.28 -18.22 -31.76
N VAL A 635 -1.66 -18.09 -30.59
CA VAL A 635 -2.33 -17.63 -29.35
C VAL A 635 -2.64 -16.15 -29.41
N TRP A 636 -1.77 -15.39 -30.09
CA TRP A 636 -1.88 -13.92 -30.21
C TRP A 636 -2.73 -13.50 -31.41
N ASP A 637 -2.70 -14.30 -32.49
CA ASP A 637 -3.42 -13.99 -33.72
C ASP A 637 -4.11 -15.26 -34.27
N SER A 638 -5.42 -15.27 -34.21
CA SER A 638 -6.26 -16.38 -34.68
C SER A 638 -6.18 -16.64 -36.18
N ALA A 639 -5.76 -15.64 -36.98
CA ALA A 639 -5.53 -15.78 -38.42
C ALA A 639 -4.27 -16.61 -38.73
N VAL A 640 -3.34 -16.69 -37.80
CA VAL A 640 -2.10 -17.44 -37.91
C VAL A 640 -2.32 -18.87 -37.42
N LYS A 641 -2.70 -19.78 -38.32
CA LYS A 641 -2.93 -21.19 -37.98
C LYS A 641 -1.62 -21.91 -37.70
N GLU A 642 -1.48 -22.48 -36.47
CA GLU A 642 -0.42 -23.41 -36.06
C GLU A 642 1.04 -22.90 -36.16
N LYS A 643 1.25 -21.65 -36.50
CA LYS A 643 2.59 -21.08 -36.59
C LYS A 643 3.20 -20.89 -35.21
N VAL A 644 4.39 -21.44 -35.01
CA VAL A 644 5.21 -21.19 -33.84
C VAL A 644 6.42 -20.30 -34.23
N SER A 645 7.05 -19.70 -33.23
CA SER A 645 8.29 -18.95 -33.43
C SER A 645 9.35 -19.82 -34.08
N THR A 646 10.25 -19.25 -34.87
CA THR A 646 11.41 -19.94 -35.45
C THR A 646 12.56 -20.04 -34.47
N SER A 647 12.53 -19.34 -33.34
CA SER A 647 13.52 -19.37 -32.27
C SER A 647 12.94 -19.96 -31.00
N TYR A 648 13.77 -20.60 -30.19
CA TYR A 648 13.39 -21.07 -28.86
C TYR A 648 13.07 -19.91 -27.94
N GLY A 649 12.16 -20.16 -26.98
CA GLY A 649 11.76 -19.22 -25.96
C GLY A 649 10.60 -18.31 -26.36
N TYR A 650 10.14 -17.50 -25.43
CA TYR A 650 8.96 -16.64 -25.52
C TYR A 650 9.38 -15.20 -25.45
N ASN A 651 8.94 -14.38 -26.39
CA ASN A 651 9.17 -12.94 -26.41
C ASN A 651 7.91 -12.22 -25.91
N ILE A 652 7.82 -12.03 -24.59
CA ILE A 652 6.67 -11.37 -23.96
C ILE A 652 6.87 -9.85 -23.94
N GLY A 653 8.05 -9.37 -23.53
CA GLY A 653 8.38 -7.94 -23.48
C GLY A 653 7.53 -7.14 -22.50
N SER A 654 7.38 -5.86 -22.81
CA SER A 654 6.50 -4.92 -22.09
C SER A 654 5.36 -4.47 -23.01
N GLY A 655 4.23 -4.05 -22.43
CA GLY A 655 3.10 -3.49 -23.18
C GLY A 655 1.96 -4.48 -23.44
N PRO A 656 1.21 -4.35 -24.55
CA PRO A 656 -0.05 -5.06 -24.78
C PRO A 656 0.08 -6.59 -24.67
N LYS A 657 1.17 -7.17 -25.16
CA LYS A 657 1.40 -8.61 -25.13
C LYS A 657 1.56 -9.16 -23.70
N LYS A 658 2.19 -8.39 -22.81
CA LYS A 658 2.30 -8.74 -21.39
C LYS A 658 0.92 -8.70 -20.72
N LEU A 659 0.10 -7.71 -21.03
CA LEU A 659 -1.27 -7.60 -20.51
C LEU A 659 -2.15 -8.77 -20.95
N ASP A 660 -2.07 -9.15 -22.22
CA ASP A 660 -2.76 -10.35 -22.73
C ASP A 660 -2.27 -11.62 -22.05
N GLY A 661 -0.97 -11.75 -21.84
CA GLY A 661 -0.37 -12.86 -21.13
C GLY A 661 -0.85 -12.95 -19.66
N LEU A 662 -0.96 -11.84 -18.97
CA LEU A 662 -1.53 -11.76 -17.62
C LEU A 662 -3.01 -12.19 -17.59
N ARG A 663 -3.79 -11.80 -18.59
CA ARG A 663 -5.18 -12.24 -18.73
C ARG A 663 -5.26 -13.75 -18.91
N LEU A 664 -4.42 -14.33 -19.78
CA LEU A 664 -4.36 -15.79 -20.00
C LEU A 664 -3.93 -16.54 -18.74
N LEU A 665 -2.99 -15.99 -17.96
CA LEU A 665 -2.61 -16.54 -16.67
C LEU A 665 -3.79 -16.52 -15.68
N LYS A 666 -4.55 -15.43 -15.64
CA LYS A 666 -5.76 -15.35 -14.81
C LYS A 666 -6.80 -16.38 -15.24
N GLU A 667 -7.08 -16.50 -16.54
CA GLU A 667 -8.00 -17.52 -17.07
C GLU A 667 -7.59 -18.92 -16.60
N PHE A 668 -6.30 -19.25 -16.66
CA PHE A 668 -5.78 -20.54 -16.21
C PHE A 668 -5.90 -20.73 -14.70
N LEU A 669 -5.45 -19.77 -13.89
CA LEU A 669 -5.43 -19.91 -12.43
C LEU A 669 -6.83 -19.96 -11.82
N TYR A 670 -7.81 -19.31 -12.43
CA TYR A 670 -9.20 -19.25 -11.98
C TYR A 670 -10.12 -20.26 -12.69
N GLU A 671 -9.55 -21.21 -13.41
CA GLU A 671 -10.31 -22.34 -13.95
C GLU A 671 -10.83 -23.21 -12.81
N VAL A 672 -12.14 -23.54 -12.85
CA VAL A 672 -12.79 -24.38 -11.83
C VAL A 672 -12.46 -25.84 -12.12
N ILE A 673 -11.81 -26.51 -11.17
CA ILE A 673 -11.37 -27.91 -11.27
C ILE A 673 -12.18 -28.88 -10.41
N GLY A 674 -13.20 -28.40 -9.75
CA GLY A 674 -14.09 -29.21 -8.92
C GLY A 674 -14.84 -28.39 -7.89
N LYS A 675 -15.51 -29.10 -6.97
CA LYS A 675 -16.18 -28.50 -5.81
C LYS A 675 -15.71 -29.18 -4.53
N ASN A 676 -15.65 -28.39 -3.43
CA ASN A 676 -15.36 -28.93 -2.11
C ASN A 676 -16.58 -29.56 -1.47
N GLU A 677 -16.44 -30.13 -0.28
CA GLU A 677 -17.51 -30.78 0.49
C GLU A 677 -18.68 -29.83 0.83
N PHE A 678 -18.47 -28.52 0.77
CA PHE A 678 -19.50 -27.50 1.00
C PHE A 678 -20.15 -26.98 -0.28
N GLY A 679 -19.77 -27.53 -1.46
CA GLY A 679 -20.30 -27.12 -2.76
C GLY A 679 -19.64 -25.86 -3.35
N GLU A 680 -18.60 -25.31 -2.74
CA GLU A 680 -17.84 -24.16 -3.25
C GLU A 680 -16.88 -24.60 -4.36
N ASP A 681 -16.65 -23.74 -5.34
CA ASP A 681 -15.74 -24.00 -6.45
C ASP A 681 -14.29 -24.07 -5.98
N ILE A 682 -13.56 -25.07 -6.48
CA ILE A 682 -12.11 -25.23 -6.29
C ILE A 682 -11.42 -24.76 -7.55
N TYR A 683 -10.46 -23.86 -7.41
CA TYR A 683 -9.73 -23.25 -8.51
C TYR A 683 -8.34 -23.86 -8.70
N VAL A 684 -7.76 -23.70 -9.90
CA VAL A 684 -6.40 -24.16 -10.21
C VAL A 684 -5.36 -23.54 -9.26
N PHE A 685 -5.47 -22.25 -8.90
CA PHE A 685 -4.52 -21.60 -7.98
C PHE A 685 -4.45 -22.32 -6.61
N GLU A 686 -5.49 -23.01 -6.16
CA GLU A 686 -5.48 -23.78 -4.91
C GLU A 686 -4.59 -25.03 -4.96
N ARG A 687 -4.07 -25.36 -6.14
CA ARG A 687 -3.06 -26.41 -6.35
C ARG A 687 -1.63 -25.86 -6.42
N PHE A 688 -1.48 -24.54 -6.25
CA PHE A 688 -0.20 -23.84 -6.18
C PHE A 688 0.13 -23.56 -4.73
N LEU A 689 0.75 -24.54 -4.05
CA LEU A 689 0.98 -24.52 -2.61
C LEU A 689 2.19 -23.66 -2.19
N ASP A 690 2.73 -22.84 -3.08
CA ASP A 690 3.75 -21.85 -2.76
C ASP A 690 3.11 -20.58 -2.20
N TYR A 691 3.24 -20.41 -0.90
CA TYR A 691 2.67 -19.27 -0.16
C TYR A 691 3.10 -17.91 -0.74
N GLN A 692 4.39 -17.81 -1.15
CA GLN A 692 4.92 -16.56 -1.69
C GLN A 692 4.32 -16.21 -3.06
N THR A 693 4.06 -17.22 -3.90
CA THR A 693 3.36 -17.01 -5.17
C THR A 693 1.93 -16.51 -4.93
N ILE A 694 1.23 -17.07 -3.95
CA ILE A 694 -0.12 -16.61 -3.59
C ILE A 694 -0.10 -15.18 -3.06
N LEU A 695 0.92 -14.80 -2.25
CA LEU A 695 1.10 -13.42 -1.80
C LEU A 695 1.39 -12.47 -2.95
N GLU A 696 2.24 -12.86 -3.92
CA GLU A 696 2.49 -12.03 -5.12
C GLU A 696 1.23 -11.85 -5.95
N LEU A 697 0.44 -12.90 -6.18
CA LEU A 697 -0.86 -12.79 -6.86
C LEU A 697 -1.80 -11.83 -6.14
N LYS A 698 -1.83 -11.89 -4.81
CA LYS A 698 -2.66 -11.00 -3.98
C LYS A 698 -2.20 -9.54 -4.02
N LYS A 699 -0.89 -9.30 -4.12
CA LYS A 699 -0.27 -7.96 -4.11
C LYS A 699 0.04 -7.43 -5.50
N PHE A 700 -0.27 -8.17 -6.56
CA PHE A 700 0.09 -7.81 -7.93
C PHE A 700 -0.41 -6.42 -8.32
N ASN A 701 0.48 -5.64 -8.89
CA ASN A 701 0.17 -4.37 -9.54
C ASN A 701 1.02 -4.20 -10.80
N ALA A 702 0.56 -3.41 -11.75
CA ALA A 702 1.21 -3.28 -13.05
C ALA A 702 2.58 -2.57 -13.00
N GLU A 703 2.88 -1.84 -11.92
CA GLU A 703 4.10 -1.03 -11.75
C GLU A 703 5.16 -1.73 -10.88
N GLY A 704 4.77 -2.80 -10.16
CA GLY A 704 5.66 -3.54 -9.27
C GLY A 704 6.53 -4.57 -9.98
N ASN A 705 7.55 -5.05 -9.27
CA ASN A 705 8.39 -6.16 -9.71
C ASN A 705 7.84 -7.48 -9.14
N PHE A 706 7.26 -8.32 -9.99
CA PHE A 706 6.61 -9.59 -9.64
C PHE A 706 7.16 -10.73 -10.50
N ASP A 707 8.38 -11.18 -10.17
CA ASP A 707 9.12 -12.13 -10.98
C ASP A 707 8.43 -13.52 -11.04
N ARG A 708 7.76 -13.94 -9.95
CA ARG A 708 6.98 -15.19 -9.95
C ARG A 708 5.82 -15.16 -10.93
N ILE A 709 5.10 -14.04 -10.95
CA ILE A 709 3.99 -13.85 -11.88
C ILE A 709 4.49 -13.74 -13.30
N SER A 710 5.61 -13.05 -13.53
CA SER A 710 6.23 -12.95 -14.86
C SER A 710 6.57 -14.31 -15.47
N SER A 711 7.14 -15.22 -14.69
CA SER A 711 7.41 -16.58 -15.17
C SER A 711 6.13 -17.38 -15.41
N LEU A 712 5.10 -17.23 -14.55
CA LEU A 712 3.82 -17.94 -14.70
C LEU A 712 3.00 -17.47 -15.91
N ILE A 713 3.22 -16.27 -16.44
CA ILE A 713 2.61 -15.83 -17.70
C ILE A 713 2.86 -16.85 -18.83
N LEU A 714 4.06 -17.41 -18.90
CA LEU A 714 4.42 -18.42 -19.91
C LEU A 714 3.52 -19.67 -19.80
N LEU A 715 3.14 -20.06 -18.58
CA LEU A 715 2.24 -21.17 -18.34
C LEU A 715 0.83 -20.87 -18.85
N GLY A 716 0.30 -19.68 -18.60
CA GLY A 716 -1.01 -19.26 -19.12
C GLY A 716 -1.07 -19.27 -20.65
N ILE A 717 -0.02 -18.79 -21.33
CA ILE A 717 0.11 -18.84 -22.80
C ILE A 717 0.14 -20.29 -23.30
N TYR A 718 0.94 -21.14 -22.66
CA TYR A 718 1.05 -22.56 -23.02
C TYR A 718 -0.30 -23.28 -22.83
N TRP A 719 -0.98 -23.05 -21.72
CA TRP A 719 -2.32 -23.60 -21.44
C TRP A 719 -3.31 -23.22 -22.54
N LYS A 720 -3.37 -21.94 -22.90
CA LYS A 720 -4.23 -21.47 -24.00
C LYS A 720 -3.90 -22.12 -25.34
N SER A 721 -2.64 -22.40 -25.59
CA SER A 721 -2.21 -23.08 -26.82
C SER A 721 -2.75 -24.51 -26.93
N ILE A 722 -2.82 -25.23 -25.81
CA ILE A 722 -3.37 -26.59 -25.73
C ILE A 722 -4.89 -26.55 -25.93
N ASP A 723 -5.59 -25.62 -25.26
CA ASP A 723 -7.05 -25.45 -25.40
C ASP A 723 -7.43 -25.17 -26.87
N ILE A 724 -6.71 -24.30 -27.56
CA ILE A 724 -6.94 -23.98 -28.97
C ILE A 724 -6.71 -25.23 -29.84
N LYS A 725 -5.66 -26.01 -29.63
CA LYS A 725 -5.38 -27.23 -30.37
C LYS A 725 -6.45 -28.28 -30.15
N GLY A 726 -6.82 -28.55 -28.90
CA GLY A 726 -7.85 -29.50 -28.56
C GLY A 726 -9.21 -29.15 -29.19
N LYS A 727 -9.63 -27.91 -29.18
CA LYS A 727 -10.85 -27.43 -29.84
C LYS A 727 -10.79 -27.62 -31.36
N ARG A 728 -9.65 -27.41 -31.99
CA ARG A 728 -9.48 -27.64 -33.44
C ARG A 728 -9.52 -29.13 -33.81
N GLU A 729 -8.91 -29.99 -33.02
CA GLU A 729 -8.98 -31.45 -33.24
C GLU A 729 -10.40 -31.99 -33.11
N LEU A 730 -11.14 -31.50 -32.08
CA LEU A 730 -12.55 -31.87 -31.92
C LEU A 730 -13.43 -31.40 -33.08
N ALA A 731 -13.19 -30.17 -33.57
CA ALA A 731 -13.91 -29.65 -34.72
C ALA A 731 -13.58 -30.42 -36.02
N SER A 732 -12.31 -30.83 -36.18
CA SER A 732 -11.90 -31.68 -37.33
C SER A 732 -12.55 -33.07 -37.26
N ARG A 733 -12.58 -33.71 -36.09
CA ARG A 733 -13.25 -34.99 -35.90
C ARG A 733 -14.78 -34.92 -36.17
N LYS A 734 -15.44 -33.85 -35.72
CA LYS A 734 -16.88 -33.64 -36.04
C LYS A 734 -17.11 -33.48 -37.54
N LYS A 735 -16.25 -32.70 -38.26
CA LYS A 735 -16.37 -32.60 -39.72
C LYS A 735 -16.20 -33.94 -40.43
N VAL A 736 -15.21 -34.75 -40.03
CA VAL A 736 -14.99 -36.09 -40.62
C VAL A 736 -16.18 -37.00 -40.33
N THR A 737 -16.80 -36.92 -39.15
CA THR A 737 -18.00 -37.71 -38.82
C THR A 737 -19.21 -37.22 -39.63
N GLU A 738 -19.41 -35.90 -39.78
CA GLU A 738 -20.47 -35.34 -40.62
C GLU A 738 -20.29 -35.64 -42.13
N GLU A 739 -19.07 -35.69 -42.63
CA GLU A 739 -18.76 -36.09 -44.01
C GLU A 739 -18.95 -37.59 -44.21
N ASN A 740 -18.56 -38.42 -43.24
CA ASN A 740 -18.82 -39.86 -43.29
C ASN A 740 -20.32 -40.19 -43.19
N ASP A 741 -21.08 -39.48 -42.34
CA ASP A 741 -22.54 -39.61 -42.27
C ASP A 741 -23.22 -39.20 -43.59
N LYS A 742 -22.74 -38.16 -44.27
CA LYS A 742 -23.24 -37.75 -45.57
C LYS A 742 -22.91 -38.76 -46.67
N THR A 743 -21.74 -39.35 -46.65
CA THR A 743 -21.37 -40.44 -47.58
C THR A 743 -22.13 -41.72 -47.33
N ASP A 744 -22.44 -42.04 -46.08
CA ASP A 744 -23.26 -43.23 -45.74
C ASP A 744 -24.75 -43.07 -46.17
N ILE A 745 -25.28 -41.84 -46.14
CA ILE A 745 -26.64 -41.55 -46.65
C ILE A 745 -26.72 -41.72 -48.17
N PHE A 746 -25.68 -41.40 -48.91
CA PHE A 746 -25.61 -41.59 -50.36
C PHE A 746 -25.46 -43.08 -50.74
N ASN A 747 -24.79 -43.88 -49.92
CA ASN A 747 -24.65 -45.31 -50.15
C ASN A 747 -25.91 -46.16 -49.77
N ARG A 748 -26.81 -45.61 -48.95
CA ARG A 748 -28.07 -46.29 -48.58
C ARG A 748 -29.25 -46.12 -49.57
N GLN A 749 -29.08 -45.32 -50.64
CA GLN A 749 -30.10 -45.13 -51.66
C GLN A 749 -30.00 -46.07 -52.87
N TRP A 750 -29.08 -47.03 -52.88
CA TRP A 750 -28.90 -47.97 -53.99
C TRP A 750 -28.86 -49.44 -53.61
N PHE A 751 -29.77 -49.89 -52.69
CA PHE A 751 -30.12 -51.26 -52.55
C PHE A 751 -31.60 -51.43 -52.16
#